data_7179732af5f45757515fe9152fc17769
#
_entry.id   7179732af5f45757515fe9152fc17769
#
_cell.length_a   1.000
_cell.length_b   1.000
_cell.length_c   1.000
_cell.angle_alpha   90.00
_cell.angle_beta   90.00
_cell.angle_gamma   90.00
#
_symmetry.space_group_name_H-M   'P 1'
#
loop_
_entity.id
_entity.type
_entity.pdbx_description
1 polymer ?
#
loop_
_entity_poly.entity_id
_entity_poly.type
_entity_poly.pdbx_seq_one_letter_code
_entity_poly.pdbx_strand_id
1 'polypeptide(L)'
;MSQQEDDLRALAKIMDFLRAVSILLVVIHIYWYCYEAIQLWGINIGVVDRMLMNFQRTAGLFGCIINTKIFSLVLLALSCLGTTGVKEEKITWKKIWTVLAVGFILFFLNWWILALSLPIEANTALYIATMTAGYICLLMGGLWMSRLLKYNLMEDVFNNENESFMQETRLLTNDYSVNLPTRFYYKKKWNKGWINVVNPFRATIVLGTPGSGKSYAVVNSFIKQQIEKGYSMYVYDFKFPDLSMIAYNHLVNNLDGYKVKPKFYVINFDDPRRSHRCNPIHPDFMTDISDAYESAYTIMLNLNKTWVQKQGDFFVESPIILFAAIIWYLKIYENGKYCTFPHAIELLNRRYEDIFPILTSYPELENYLSPFMDAWLGGAAEQLMGQIASAKIPLSRMISPQLYWVMSDSEFTLDINNPEEPKILCVGNNPDRQNIYGAALGLYNSRIVKLINKKGMLKSSVIIDELPTIYFKGLDNLIATARSNKVAVCLGFQDFSQLVRDYGDKEAKVVMNTVGNIFSGQVVGETAKTLSERFGKVLQKRQSITINRQDKSTSINTQMDSLIPPSKISGLTQGMFVGSVSDNFDERIEQKIFHAEIVVDNEKVAAETKAYKPIPVITDFTDENGKDCMRDMIHSNYNRIKEEVKQIVKDELARIANDENLSHLLQKK
;
A
#
# COMPACT_ATOMS: atom_id res chain seq x y z
N MET A 1 26.38 -22.64 0.07
CA MET A 1 26.57 -21.17 0.08
C MET A 1 27.95 -20.73 0.54
N SER A 2 28.59 -21.40 1.51
CA SER A 2 29.92 -21.00 2.05
C SER A 2 31.11 -21.12 1.07
N GLN A 3 31.15 -22.14 0.25
CA GLN A 3 32.29 -22.39 -0.65
C GLN A 3 32.40 -21.37 -1.79
N GLN A 4 31.28 -20.94 -2.34
CA GLN A 4 31.20 -19.91 -3.42
C GLN A 4 31.55 -18.50 -2.93
N GLU A 5 31.26 -18.18 -1.66
CA GLU A 5 31.69 -16.92 -1.03
C GLU A 5 33.18 -16.86 -0.72
N ASP A 6 33.76 -18.01 -0.32
CA ASP A 6 35.20 -18.10 -0.04
C ASP A 6 36.01 -18.01 -1.33
N ASP A 7 35.56 -18.60 -2.42
CA ASP A 7 36.20 -18.51 -3.74
C ASP A 7 36.16 -17.07 -4.29
N LEU A 8 35.06 -16.33 -4.09
CA LEU A 8 34.94 -14.93 -4.47
C LEU A 8 35.85 -14.01 -3.65
N ARG A 9 36.02 -14.30 -2.36
CA ARG A 9 36.96 -13.57 -1.47
C ARG A 9 38.40 -13.85 -1.83
N ALA A 10 38.75 -15.11 -2.18
CA ALA A 10 40.08 -15.49 -2.65
C ALA A 10 40.41 -14.75 -3.96
N LEU A 11 39.46 -14.74 -4.91
CA LEU A 11 39.64 -14.02 -6.19
C LEU A 11 39.86 -12.52 -5.97
N ALA A 12 39.11 -11.87 -5.08
CA ALA A 12 39.29 -10.45 -4.76
C ALA A 12 40.69 -10.16 -4.20
N LYS A 13 41.21 -11.00 -3.32
CA LYS A 13 42.58 -10.86 -2.78
C LYS A 13 43.64 -10.98 -3.87
N ILE A 14 43.46 -11.90 -4.82
CA ILE A 14 44.37 -12.04 -5.95
C ILE A 14 44.38 -10.82 -6.83
N MET A 15 43.21 -10.21 -7.09
CA MET A 15 43.08 -8.99 -7.90
C MET A 15 43.70 -7.78 -7.20
N ASP A 16 43.55 -7.66 -5.89
CA ASP A 16 44.18 -6.59 -5.11
C ASP A 16 45.71 -6.77 -5.08
N PHE A 17 46.20 -8.00 -5.00
CA PHE A 17 47.62 -8.30 -5.12
C PHE A 17 48.17 -7.92 -6.51
N LEU A 18 47.49 -8.27 -7.60
CA LEU A 18 47.88 -7.89 -8.96
C LEU A 18 47.93 -6.37 -9.13
N ARG A 19 47.00 -5.66 -8.52
CA ARG A 19 46.98 -4.16 -8.50
C ARG A 19 48.19 -3.59 -7.74
N ALA A 20 48.51 -4.15 -6.57
CA ALA A 20 49.64 -3.75 -5.80
C ALA A 20 50.97 -3.97 -6.56
N VAL A 21 51.11 -5.12 -7.24
CA VAL A 21 52.27 -5.38 -8.09
C VAL A 21 52.35 -4.44 -9.29
N SER A 22 51.22 -4.11 -9.93
CA SER A 22 51.15 -3.12 -11.00
C SER A 22 51.66 -1.74 -10.54
N ILE A 23 51.21 -1.26 -9.36
CA ILE A 23 51.67 0.00 -8.75
C ILE A 23 53.16 -0.06 -8.44
N LEU A 24 53.62 -1.17 -7.86
CA LEU A 24 55.04 -1.36 -7.54
C LEU A 24 55.89 -1.25 -8.80
N LEU A 25 55.47 -1.84 -9.91
CA LEU A 25 56.16 -1.74 -11.21
C LEU A 25 56.22 -0.29 -11.72
N VAL A 26 55.18 0.51 -11.52
CA VAL A 26 55.20 1.95 -11.86
C VAL A 26 56.22 2.69 -11.00
N VAL A 27 56.28 2.39 -9.70
CA VAL A 27 57.27 3.02 -8.79
C VAL A 27 58.69 2.62 -9.19
N ILE A 28 58.96 1.35 -9.50
CA ILE A 28 60.24 0.86 -9.98
C ILE A 28 60.62 1.48 -11.32
N HIS A 29 59.65 1.64 -12.23
CA HIS A 29 59.85 2.32 -13.51
C HIS A 29 60.30 3.79 -13.29
N ILE A 30 59.63 4.51 -12.42
CA ILE A 30 60.04 5.89 -12.08
C ILE A 30 61.45 5.91 -11.46
N TYR A 31 61.73 5.01 -10.53
CA TYR A 31 63.02 4.88 -9.91
C TYR A 31 64.16 4.65 -10.93
N TRP A 32 63.92 3.76 -11.90
CA TRP A 32 64.93 3.43 -12.93
C TRP A 32 65.17 4.57 -13.92
N TYR A 33 64.12 5.14 -14.50
CA TYR A 33 64.26 6.16 -15.55
C TYR A 33 64.48 7.59 -15.04
N CYS A 34 64.21 7.88 -13.78
CA CYS A 34 64.44 9.14 -13.13
C CYS A 34 65.62 9.08 -12.11
N TYR A 35 66.51 8.10 -12.29
CA TYR A 35 67.57 7.81 -11.32
C TYR A 35 68.48 9.02 -11.00
N GLU A 36 68.81 9.86 -11.97
CA GLU A 36 69.63 11.06 -11.74
C GLU A 36 68.98 12.06 -10.77
N ALA A 37 67.67 12.27 -10.86
CA ALA A 37 66.97 13.12 -9.92
C ALA A 37 66.86 12.46 -8.51
N ILE A 38 66.71 11.15 -8.45
CA ILE A 38 66.64 10.40 -7.18
C ILE A 38 67.96 10.46 -6.43
N GLN A 39 69.09 10.47 -7.17
CA GLN A 39 70.41 10.68 -6.58
C GLN A 39 70.56 12.12 -6.04
N LEU A 40 70.09 13.12 -6.78
CA LEU A 40 70.11 14.53 -6.34
C LEU A 40 69.26 14.73 -5.08
N TRP A 41 68.14 14.01 -4.96
CA TRP A 41 67.29 14.08 -3.76
C TRP A 41 67.80 13.24 -2.58
N GLY A 42 68.87 12.43 -2.77
CA GLY A 42 69.47 11.60 -1.71
C GLY A 42 68.59 10.42 -1.28
N ILE A 43 67.66 9.97 -2.11
CA ILE A 43 66.71 8.90 -1.83
C ILE A 43 67.18 7.53 -2.42
N ASN A 44 68.35 7.47 -3.00
CA ASN A 44 68.89 6.25 -3.59
C ASN A 44 69.24 5.18 -2.53
N ILE A 45 68.82 3.93 -2.77
CA ILE A 45 69.05 2.78 -1.87
C ILE A 45 69.92 1.78 -2.59
N GLY A 46 71.19 1.68 -2.17
CA GLY A 46 72.18 0.85 -2.83
C GLY A 46 71.89 -0.70 -2.91
N VAL A 47 70.98 -1.19 -2.07
CA VAL A 47 70.48 -2.56 -2.16
C VAL A 47 69.49 -2.70 -3.31
N VAL A 48 68.58 -1.73 -3.49
CA VAL A 48 67.60 -1.65 -4.56
C VAL A 48 68.30 -1.48 -5.89
N ASP A 49 69.34 -0.68 -5.96
CA ASP A 49 70.14 -0.46 -7.19
C ASP A 49 70.74 -1.76 -7.68
N ARG A 50 71.36 -2.55 -6.78
CA ARG A 50 71.99 -3.86 -7.12
C ARG A 50 70.90 -4.88 -7.55
N MET A 51 69.77 -4.89 -6.88
CA MET A 51 68.67 -5.82 -7.25
C MET A 51 68.12 -5.45 -8.63
N LEU A 52 67.90 -4.20 -8.92
CA LEU A 52 67.34 -3.78 -10.23
C LEU A 52 68.32 -3.98 -11.38
N MET A 53 69.63 -3.75 -11.16
CA MET A 53 70.67 -4.09 -12.17
C MET A 53 70.74 -5.58 -12.47
N ASN A 54 70.62 -6.41 -11.47
CA ASN A 54 70.61 -7.85 -11.68
C ASN A 54 69.35 -8.31 -12.39
N PHE A 55 68.19 -7.74 -12.03
CA PHE A 55 66.89 -8.01 -12.66
C PHE A 55 66.89 -7.56 -14.13
N GLN A 56 67.49 -6.41 -14.45
CA GLN A 56 67.65 -5.92 -15.81
C GLN A 56 68.52 -6.88 -16.66
N ARG A 57 69.61 -7.42 -16.09
CA ARG A 57 70.48 -8.36 -16.81
C ARG A 57 69.79 -9.71 -17.09
N THR A 58 68.86 -10.11 -16.22
CA THR A 58 68.19 -11.44 -16.35
C THR A 58 66.90 -11.33 -17.18
N ALA A 59 66.08 -10.32 -16.96
CA ALA A 59 64.74 -10.21 -17.56
C ALA A 59 64.64 -9.17 -18.69
N GLY A 60 65.62 -8.27 -18.82
CA GLY A 60 65.65 -7.24 -19.88
C GLY A 60 64.47 -6.25 -19.87
N LEU A 61 63.73 -6.18 -18.73
CA LEU A 61 62.47 -5.48 -18.63
C LEU A 61 62.60 -3.94 -18.77
N PHE A 62 63.77 -3.39 -18.35
CA PHE A 62 64.04 -1.96 -18.41
C PHE A 62 64.82 -1.52 -19.64
N GLY A 63 65.02 -2.46 -20.63
CA GLY A 63 65.73 -2.15 -21.90
C GLY A 63 64.96 -1.16 -22.82
N CYS A 64 63.64 -1.08 -22.65
CA CYS A 64 62.82 -0.12 -23.37
C CYS A 64 61.79 0.50 -22.37
N ILE A 65 61.63 1.82 -22.41
CA ILE A 65 60.74 2.60 -21.55
C ILE A 65 59.27 2.14 -21.66
N ILE A 66 58.87 1.52 -22.77
CA ILE A 66 57.52 1.06 -23.03
C ILE A 66 57.26 -0.29 -22.39
N ASN A 67 58.28 -1.18 -22.28
CA ASN A 67 58.07 -2.55 -21.79
C ASN A 67 57.48 -2.62 -20.37
N THR A 68 58.06 -1.86 -19.43
CA THR A 68 57.59 -1.80 -18.05
C THR A 68 56.19 -1.20 -17.95
N LYS A 69 55.85 -0.22 -18.83
CA LYS A 69 54.54 0.39 -18.89
C LYS A 69 53.48 -0.61 -19.40
N ILE A 70 53.80 -1.39 -20.45
CA ILE A 70 52.91 -2.44 -20.99
C ILE A 70 52.66 -3.49 -19.92
N PHE A 71 53.72 -3.97 -19.24
CA PHE A 71 53.59 -5.00 -18.23
C PHE A 71 52.75 -4.55 -17.04
N SER A 72 52.95 -3.31 -16.57
CA SER A 72 52.13 -2.70 -15.55
C SER A 72 50.66 -2.56 -15.99
N LEU A 73 50.40 -2.15 -17.25
CA LEU A 73 49.05 -2.03 -17.79
C LEU A 73 48.33 -3.39 -17.90
N VAL A 74 49.03 -4.46 -18.29
CA VAL A 74 48.47 -5.81 -18.36
C VAL A 74 48.04 -6.28 -16.97
N LEU A 75 48.88 -6.09 -15.95
CA LEU A 75 48.51 -6.42 -14.57
C LEU A 75 47.35 -5.56 -14.06
N LEU A 76 47.34 -4.27 -14.41
CA LEU A 76 46.22 -3.40 -14.09
C LEU A 76 44.91 -3.85 -14.73
N ALA A 77 44.95 -4.21 -16.02
CA ALA A 77 43.77 -4.70 -16.74
C ALA A 77 43.24 -6.01 -16.13
N LEU A 78 44.13 -6.94 -15.81
CA LEU A 78 43.76 -8.17 -15.10
C LEU A 78 43.11 -7.87 -13.74
N SER A 79 43.66 -6.91 -12.97
CA SER A 79 43.11 -6.51 -11.68
C SER A 79 41.71 -5.90 -11.76
N CYS A 80 41.35 -5.30 -12.89
CA CYS A 80 40.02 -4.72 -13.10
C CYS A 80 38.93 -5.78 -13.36
N LEU A 81 39.29 -7.01 -13.70
CA LEU A 81 38.33 -8.11 -13.92
C LEU A 81 37.63 -8.56 -12.63
N GLY A 82 38.19 -8.29 -11.47
CA GLY A 82 37.67 -8.65 -10.16
C GLY A 82 36.56 -7.75 -9.61
N THR A 83 36.17 -6.67 -10.30
CA THR A 83 35.16 -5.73 -9.80
C THR A 83 33.74 -6.28 -9.86
N THR A 84 32.89 -5.92 -8.89
CA THR A 84 31.45 -6.27 -8.90
C THR A 84 30.70 -5.38 -9.89
N GLY A 85 29.71 -5.94 -10.61
CA GLY A 85 28.81 -5.19 -11.49
C GLY A 85 27.88 -4.29 -10.67
N VAL A 86 27.94 -2.98 -10.89
CA VAL A 86 27.04 -2.00 -10.25
C VAL A 86 26.55 -1.02 -11.30
N LYS A 87 25.25 -0.73 -11.30
CA LYS A 87 24.67 0.30 -12.18
C LYS A 87 24.97 1.67 -11.61
N GLU A 88 25.73 2.45 -12.35
CA GLU A 88 25.92 3.89 -12.10
C GLU A 88 25.31 4.69 -13.26
N GLU A 89 24.23 5.43 -13.00
CA GLU A 89 23.45 6.15 -14.02
C GLU A 89 24.25 7.23 -14.79
N LYS A 90 25.39 7.66 -14.22
CA LYS A 90 26.22 8.72 -14.80
C LYS A 90 27.35 8.25 -15.72
N ILE A 91 27.56 6.92 -15.84
CA ILE A 91 28.66 6.34 -16.60
C ILE A 91 28.14 5.91 -17.99
N THR A 92 28.68 6.56 -19.04
CA THR A 92 28.38 6.23 -20.44
C THR A 92 29.63 5.70 -21.13
N TRP A 93 29.45 4.85 -22.18
CA TRP A 93 30.56 4.37 -23.00
C TRP A 93 31.46 5.48 -23.52
N LYS A 94 30.90 6.64 -23.90
CA LYS A 94 31.67 7.81 -24.36
C LYS A 94 32.63 8.31 -23.29
N LYS A 95 32.17 8.44 -22.03
CA LYS A 95 33.02 8.86 -20.90
C LYS A 95 34.13 7.86 -20.61
N ILE A 96 33.84 6.55 -20.66
CA ILE A 96 34.83 5.49 -20.45
C ILE A 96 35.94 5.60 -21.48
N TRP A 97 35.59 5.66 -22.77
CA TRP A 97 36.57 5.76 -23.84
C TRP A 97 37.38 7.06 -23.79
N THR A 98 36.79 8.20 -23.43
CA THR A 98 37.53 9.46 -23.30
C THR A 98 38.54 9.38 -22.15
N VAL A 99 38.16 8.85 -20.98
CA VAL A 99 39.07 8.72 -19.84
C VAL A 99 40.19 7.73 -20.14
N LEU A 100 39.89 6.60 -20.77
CA LEU A 100 40.92 5.63 -21.21
C LEU A 100 41.88 6.24 -22.24
N ALA A 101 41.38 6.98 -23.21
CA ALA A 101 42.22 7.64 -24.24
C ALA A 101 43.15 8.68 -23.61
N VAL A 102 42.63 9.55 -22.73
CA VAL A 102 43.44 10.54 -22.00
C VAL A 102 44.46 9.85 -21.12
N GLY A 103 44.04 8.79 -20.38
CA GLY A 103 44.95 7.99 -19.55
C GLY A 103 46.07 7.34 -20.36
N PHE A 104 45.76 6.78 -21.55
CA PHE A 104 46.71 6.16 -22.43
C PHE A 104 47.73 7.20 -22.96
N ILE A 105 47.29 8.36 -23.41
CA ILE A 105 48.14 9.45 -23.86
C ILE A 105 49.12 9.92 -22.74
N LEU A 106 48.57 10.19 -21.56
CA LEU A 106 49.38 10.66 -20.42
C LEU A 106 50.33 9.58 -19.92
N PHE A 107 50.00 8.30 -19.99
CA PHE A 107 50.84 7.22 -19.48
C PHE A 107 51.93 6.79 -20.46
N PHE A 108 51.61 6.69 -21.74
CA PHE A 108 52.56 6.19 -22.76
C PHE A 108 53.36 7.28 -23.47
N LEU A 109 52.75 8.41 -23.78
CA LEU A 109 53.39 9.46 -24.59
C LEU A 109 54.16 10.50 -23.80
N ASN A 110 54.29 10.36 -22.46
CA ASN A 110 55.01 11.29 -21.60
C ASN A 110 56.54 11.14 -21.62
N TRP A 111 57.10 10.19 -22.40
CA TRP A 111 58.57 9.95 -22.44
C TRP A 111 59.34 11.15 -22.98
N TRP A 112 58.75 11.98 -23.85
CA TRP A 112 59.39 13.19 -24.36
C TRP A 112 59.58 14.28 -23.28
N ILE A 113 58.91 14.21 -22.15
CA ILE A 113 59.08 15.14 -21.00
C ILE A 113 60.51 15.00 -20.46
N LEU A 114 61.07 13.80 -20.43
CA LEU A 114 62.43 13.55 -19.95
C LEU A 114 63.50 14.16 -20.85
N ALA A 115 63.12 14.49 -22.09
CA ALA A 115 64.05 15.11 -23.11
C ALA A 115 63.91 16.63 -23.17
N LEU A 116 63.08 17.25 -22.35
CA LEU A 116 62.94 18.72 -22.28
C LEU A 116 64.18 19.37 -21.66
N SER A 117 64.53 20.57 -22.13
CA SER A 117 65.65 21.37 -21.60
C SER A 117 65.29 22.12 -20.30
N LEU A 118 64.62 21.49 -19.39
CA LEU A 118 64.28 22.00 -18.08
C LEU A 118 65.24 21.43 -17.00
N PRO A 119 65.30 22.03 -15.81
CA PRO A 119 66.03 21.41 -14.69
C PRO A 119 65.61 19.99 -14.43
N ILE A 120 66.55 19.08 -14.18
CA ILE A 120 66.30 17.63 -13.97
C ILE A 120 65.18 17.36 -12.97
N GLU A 121 65.16 18.12 -11.87
CA GLU A 121 64.11 18.01 -10.87
C GLU A 121 62.72 18.36 -11.38
N ALA A 122 62.59 19.43 -12.18
CA ALA A 122 61.32 19.85 -12.79
C ALA A 122 60.85 18.86 -13.84
N ASN A 123 61.72 18.34 -14.71
CA ASN A 123 61.40 17.29 -15.67
C ASN A 123 60.90 16.05 -14.98
N THR A 124 61.57 15.61 -13.96
CA THR A 124 61.21 14.44 -13.18
C THR A 124 59.86 14.61 -12.47
N ALA A 125 59.65 15.75 -11.82
CA ALA A 125 58.36 16.04 -11.17
C ALA A 125 57.19 16.04 -12.19
N LEU A 126 57.36 16.64 -13.37
CA LEU A 126 56.38 16.66 -14.44
C LEU A 126 56.13 15.26 -15.01
N TYR A 127 57.17 14.44 -15.18
CA TYR A 127 57.06 13.06 -15.63
C TYR A 127 56.29 12.19 -14.62
N ILE A 128 56.62 12.30 -13.34
CA ILE A 128 55.92 11.59 -12.28
C ILE A 128 54.43 12.00 -12.23
N ALA A 129 54.17 13.31 -12.26
CA ALA A 129 52.78 13.83 -12.21
C ALA A 129 51.94 13.33 -13.40
N THR A 130 52.46 13.42 -14.64
CA THR A 130 51.76 12.97 -15.85
C THR A 130 51.56 11.46 -15.86
N MET A 131 52.59 10.70 -15.46
CA MET A 131 52.50 9.23 -15.39
C MET A 131 51.50 8.78 -14.33
N THR A 132 51.52 9.39 -13.16
CA THR A 132 50.57 9.06 -12.09
C THR A 132 49.13 9.43 -12.48
N ALA A 133 48.91 10.61 -13.07
CA ALA A 133 47.60 11.01 -13.58
C ALA A 133 47.10 10.04 -14.67
N GLY A 134 47.97 9.67 -15.62
CA GLY A 134 47.66 8.67 -16.65
C GLY A 134 47.28 7.32 -16.08
N TYR A 135 48.02 6.84 -15.08
CA TYR A 135 47.74 5.56 -14.41
C TYR A 135 46.39 5.60 -13.68
N ILE A 136 46.07 6.67 -12.97
CA ILE A 136 44.77 6.85 -12.29
C ILE A 136 43.64 6.86 -13.31
N CYS A 137 43.77 7.57 -14.43
CA CYS A 137 42.77 7.55 -15.49
C CYS A 137 42.53 6.17 -16.08
N LEU A 138 43.60 5.40 -16.32
CA LEU A 138 43.52 4.02 -16.82
C LEU A 138 42.85 3.09 -15.81
N LEU A 139 43.18 3.23 -14.50
CA LEU A 139 42.53 2.50 -13.43
C LEU A 139 41.03 2.81 -13.35
N MET A 140 40.65 4.08 -13.33
CA MET A 140 39.25 4.49 -13.28
C MET A 140 38.47 4.01 -14.51
N GLY A 141 39.01 4.22 -15.70
CA GLY A 141 38.40 3.77 -16.95
C GLY A 141 38.23 2.25 -17.01
N GLY A 142 39.25 1.48 -16.57
CA GLY A 142 39.21 0.04 -16.49
C GLY A 142 38.17 -0.49 -15.48
N LEU A 143 38.07 0.12 -14.32
CA LEU A 143 37.06 -0.20 -13.31
C LEU A 143 35.64 0.09 -13.83
N TRP A 144 35.41 1.24 -14.45
CA TRP A 144 34.11 1.60 -15.02
C TRP A 144 33.72 0.67 -16.17
N MET A 145 34.64 0.34 -17.05
CA MET A 145 34.42 -0.59 -18.15
C MET A 145 34.06 -1.99 -17.62
N SER A 146 34.80 -2.50 -16.65
CA SER A 146 34.53 -3.81 -16.05
C SER A 146 33.18 -3.84 -15.32
N ARG A 147 32.83 -2.78 -14.57
CA ARG A 147 31.52 -2.64 -13.92
C ARG A 147 30.38 -2.65 -14.92
N LEU A 148 30.48 -1.88 -16.00
CA LEU A 148 29.44 -1.77 -17.03
C LEU A 148 29.28 -3.07 -17.82
N LEU A 149 30.41 -3.74 -18.20
CA LEU A 149 30.40 -5.03 -18.89
C LEU A 149 29.75 -6.11 -18.01
N LYS A 150 30.14 -6.21 -16.72
CA LYS A 150 29.54 -7.20 -15.82
C LYS A 150 28.07 -6.91 -15.53
N TYR A 151 27.67 -5.65 -15.42
CA TYR A 151 26.26 -5.29 -15.29
C TYR A 151 25.47 -5.79 -16.51
N ASN A 152 25.94 -5.51 -17.71
CA ASN A 152 25.28 -5.97 -18.94
C ASN A 152 25.28 -7.51 -19.11
N LEU A 153 26.27 -8.21 -18.55
CA LEU A 153 26.33 -9.67 -18.54
C LEU A 153 25.47 -10.31 -17.45
N MET A 154 25.16 -9.56 -16.37
CA MET A 154 24.26 -10.00 -15.30
C MET A 154 22.80 -9.67 -15.59
N GLU A 155 22.49 -8.84 -16.57
CA GLU A 155 21.13 -8.69 -17.09
C GLU A 155 20.70 -10.06 -17.64
N ASP A 156 19.70 -10.64 -16.97
CA ASP A 156 19.11 -11.93 -17.31
C ASP A 156 18.68 -11.89 -18.78
N VAL A 157 19.10 -12.87 -19.57
CA VAL A 157 18.77 -12.97 -21.00
C VAL A 157 17.25 -12.93 -21.25
N PHE A 158 16.46 -13.30 -20.22
CA PHE A 158 14.99 -13.22 -20.23
C PHE A 158 14.43 -11.84 -19.88
N ASN A 159 15.23 -10.93 -19.28
CA ASN A 159 14.86 -9.54 -18.99
C ASN A 159 15.49 -8.53 -19.95
N ASN A 160 16.29 -8.98 -20.90
CA ASN A 160 17.02 -8.11 -21.83
C ASN A 160 16.11 -7.25 -22.72
N GLU A 161 14.84 -7.54 -22.80
CA GLU A 161 13.96 -6.80 -23.70
C GLU A 161 12.92 -5.94 -22.98
N ASN A 162 12.76 -6.03 -21.66
CA ASN A 162 11.69 -5.37 -20.89
C ASN A 162 10.30 -5.52 -21.55
N GLU A 163 10.17 -6.53 -22.38
CA GLU A 163 8.96 -6.78 -23.14
C GLU A 163 7.87 -7.36 -22.25
N SER A 164 6.68 -6.89 -22.46
CA SER A 164 5.46 -7.48 -21.95
C SER A 164 4.98 -8.56 -22.95
N PHE A 165 3.73 -8.89 -22.90
CA PHE A 165 3.03 -9.80 -23.81
C PHE A 165 1.91 -9.03 -24.52
N MET A 166 1.25 -9.66 -25.50
CA MET A 166 0.10 -9.06 -26.19
C MET A 166 -1.05 -8.87 -25.21
N GLN A 167 -1.61 -7.66 -25.20
CA GLN A 167 -2.69 -7.27 -24.32
C GLN A 167 -3.90 -6.77 -25.11
N GLU A 168 -5.03 -6.55 -24.44
CA GLU A 168 -6.26 -6.08 -25.07
C GLU A 168 -6.07 -4.65 -25.61
N THR A 169 -6.33 -4.50 -26.90
CA THR A 169 -6.19 -3.21 -27.60
C THR A 169 -7.55 -2.57 -27.92
N ARG A 170 -8.64 -3.34 -27.81
CA ARG A 170 -9.99 -2.85 -28.08
C ARG A 170 -10.55 -2.14 -26.87
N LEU A 171 -11.26 -1.05 -27.09
CA LEU A 171 -12.07 -0.41 -26.07
C LEU A 171 -13.44 -1.11 -26.02
N LEU A 172 -13.74 -1.75 -24.88
CA LEU A 172 -15.01 -2.44 -24.64
C LEU A 172 -15.82 -1.66 -23.60
N THR A 173 -16.84 -0.95 -24.05
CA THR A 173 -17.68 -0.10 -23.18
C THR A 173 -19.09 -0.65 -23.06
N ASN A 174 -19.64 -0.55 -21.84
CA ASN A 174 -21.06 -0.78 -21.56
C ASN A 174 -21.53 0.18 -20.46
N ASP A 175 -22.80 0.06 -20.05
CA ASP A 175 -23.40 0.94 -19.00
C ASP A 175 -22.75 0.81 -17.62
N TYR A 176 -21.85 -0.14 -17.44
CA TYR A 176 -21.24 -0.47 -16.15
C TYR A 176 -19.73 -0.38 -16.16
N SER A 177 -19.10 -0.49 -17.33
CA SER A 177 -17.66 -0.67 -17.46
C SER A 177 -16.85 0.52 -16.91
N VAL A 178 -15.65 0.20 -16.41
CA VAL A 178 -14.58 1.16 -16.16
C VAL A 178 -13.42 0.83 -17.10
N ASN A 179 -13.02 1.81 -17.89
CA ASN A 179 -12.05 1.63 -18.96
C ASN A 179 -10.82 2.49 -18.70
N LEU A 180 -9.64 1.86 -18.66
CA LEU A 180 -8.37 2.54 -18.39
C LEU A 180 -7.49 2.47 -19.64
N PRO A 181 -7.08 3.61 -20.22
CA PRO A 181 -6.14 3.62 -21.32
C PRO A 181 -4.76 3.19 -20.85
N THR A 182 -4.09 2.36 -21.65
CA THR A 182 -2.79 1.83 -21.29
C THR A 182 -1.78 1.92 -22.42
N ARG A 183 -0.51 1.78 -22.07
CA ARG A 183 0.57 1.51 -23.02
C ARG A 183 1.43 0.36 -22.50
N PHE A 184 1.86 -0.50 -23.41
CA PHE A 184 2.70 -1.65 -23.10
C PHE A 184 3.78 -1.85 -24.18
N TYR A 185 4.96 -2.33 -23.75
CA TYR A 185 6.08 -2.56 -24.63
C TYR A 185 6.07 -4.00 -25.14
N TYR A 186 5.84 -4.21 -26.43
CA TYR A 186 5.78 -5.52 -27.06
C TYR A 186 6.30 -5.49 -28.49
N LYS A 187 7.09 -6.50 -28.90
CA LYS A 187 7.78 -6.57 -30.21
C LYS A 187 8.58 -5.31 -30.50
N LYS A 188 9.37 -4.86 -29.53
CA LYS A 188 10.25 -3.68 -29.61
C LYS A 188 9.51 -2.37 -29.90
N LYS A 189 8.22 -2.31 -29.61
CA LYS A 189 7.39 -1.11 -29.83
C LYS A 189 6.46 -0.87 -28.64
N TRP A 190 6.18 0.39 -28.38
CA TRP A 190 5.12 0.79 -27.49
C TRP A 190 3.78 0.69 -28.21
N ASN A 191 2.88 -0.09 -27.66
CA ASN A 191 1.54 -0.30 -28.16
C ASN A 191 0.54 0.38 -27.22
N LYS A 192 -0.55 0.89 -27.76
CA LYS A 192 -1.70 1.38 -26.98
C LYS A 192 -2.62 0.22 -26.70
N GLY A 193 -3.22 0.21 -25.51
CA GLY A 193 -4.17 -0.82 -25.07
C GLY A 193 -5.20 -0.26 -24.14
N TRP A 194 -6.09 -1.15 -23.69
CA TRP A 194 -7.13 -0.83 -22.75
C TRP A 194 -7.24 -1.93 -21.69
N ILE A 195 -7.39 -1.52 -20.44
CA ILE A 195 -7.87 -2.41 -19.39
C ILE A 195 -9.38 -2.15 -19.27
N ASN A 196 -10.17 -3.13 -19.65
CA ASN A 196 -11.63 -3.03 -19.68
C ASN A 196 -12.23 -3.81 -18.51
N VAL A 197 -12.64 -3.12 -17.47
CA VAL A 197 -13.44 -3.72 -16.38
C VAL A 197 -14.91 -3.69 -16.81
N VAL A 198 -15.29 -4.60 -17.70
CA VAL A 198 -16.66 -4.67 -18.25
C VAL A 198 -17.68 -5.12 -17.21
N ASN A 199 -17.23 -5.83 -16.19
CA ASN A 199 -18.07 -6.29 -15.09
C ASN A 199 -17.49 -5.90 -13.70
N PRO A 200 -17.68 -4.66 -13.26
CA PRO A 200 -17.21 -4.19 -11.95
C PRO A 200 -17.95 -4.88 -10.78
N PHE A 201 -19.10 -5.54 -11.03
CA PHE A 201 -19.86 -6.28 -10.02
C PHE A 201 -19.21 -7.60 -9.60
N ARG A 202 -18.11 -8.00 -10.26
CA ARG A 202 -17.26 -9.12 -9.82
C ARG A 202 -16.20 -8.72 -8.81
N ALA A 203 -16.36 -7.58 -8.21
CA ALA A 203 -15.42 -6.91 -7.33
C ALA A 203 -14.02 -6.68 -7.95
N THR A 204 -13.40 -5.65 -7.51
CA THR A 204 -12.04 -5.23 -7.94
C THR A 204 -11.16 -5.05 -6.72
N ILE A 205 -9.95 -5.61 -6.76
CA ILE A 205 -8.89 -5.34 -5.79
C ILE A 205 -7.82 -4.49 -6.46
N VAL A 206 -7.33 -3.48 -5.74
CA VAL A 206 -6.25 -2.59 -6.15
C VAL A 206 -5.13 -2.66 -5.13
N LEU A 207 -4.05 -3.34 -5.47
CA LEU A 207 -2.88 -3.59 -4.62
C LEU A 207 -1.69 -2.68 -4.98
N GLY A 208 -0.79 -2.47 -4.03
CA GLY A 208 0.52 -1.86 -4.28
C GLY A 208 1.02 -1.03 -3.11
N THR A 209 2.32 -0.93 -3.00
CA THR A 209 2.99 -0.10 -1.99
C THR A 209 2.60 1.39 -2.09
N PRO A 210 2.83 2.19 -1.04
CA PRO A 210 2.65 3.64 -1.11
C PRO A 210 3.42 4.24 -2.28
N GLY A 211 2.77 5.14 -3.03
CA GLY A 211 3.39 5.76 -4.21
C GLY A 211 3.32 4.94 -5.51
N SER A 212 2.78 3.71 -5.51
CA SER A 212 2.60 2.92 -6.75
C SER A 212 1.59 3.50 -7.75
N GLY A 213 0.79 4.48 -7.33
CA GLY A 213 -0.20 5.15 -8.17
C GLY A 213 -1.62 4.55 -8.10
N LYS A 214 -1.92 3.68 -7.11
CA LYS A 214 -3.24 3.03 -6.95
C LYS A 214 -4.42 3.98 -7.03
N SER A 215 -4.47 4.92 -6.07
CA SER A 215 -5.60 5.85 -5.99
C SER A 215 -5.64 6.77 -7.21
N TYR A 216 -4.49 7.30 -7.63
CA TYR A 216 -4.36 8.21 -8.75
C TYR A 216 -4.76 7.62 -10.10
N ALA A 217 -4.26 6.44 -10.45
CA ALA A 217 -4.47 5.82 -11.76
C ALA A 217 -5.74 4.97 -11.83
N VAL A 218 -6.11 4.28 -10.74
CA VAL A 218 -7.20 3.29 -10.76
C VAL A 218 -8.42 3.81 -10.01
N VAL A 219 -8.31 4.05 -8.69
CA VAL A 219 -9.48 4.37 -7.85
C VAL A 219 -10.19 5.64 -8.31
N ASN A 220 -9.44 6.70 -8.64
CA ASN A 220 -9.99 7.94 -9.16
C ASN A 220 -10.78 7.71 -10.47
N SER A 221 -10.30 6.83 -11.33
CA SER A 221 -10.98 6.50 -12.58
C SER A 221 -12.28 5.73 -12.34
N PHE A 222 -12.32 4.85 -11.31
CA PHE A 222 -13.55 4.20 -10.89
C PHE A 222 -14.58 5.21 -10.41
N ILE A 223 -14.21 6.13 -9.50
CA ILE A 223 -15.11 7.17 -8.99
C ILE A 223 -15.67 8.00 -10.15
N LYS A 224 -14.81 8.54 -11.00
CA LYS A 224 -15.19 9.41 -12.11
C LYS A 224 -16.16 8.74 -13.09
N GLN A 225 -15.75 7.59 -13.65
CA GLN A 225 -16.54 6.91 -14.68
C GLN A 225 -17.85 6.31 -14.13
N GLN A 226 -17.86 5.87 -12.88
CA GLN A 226 -19.10 5.36 -12.27
C GLN A 226 -20.09 6.48 -11.96
N ILE A 227 -19.64 7.65 -11.55
CA ILE A 227 -20.49 8.84 -11.40
C ILE A 227 -21.06 9.26 -12.77
N GLU A 228 -20.22 9.36 -13.79
CA GLU A 228 -20.65 9.63 -15.19
C GLU A 228 -21.70 8.66 -15.69
N LYS A 229 -21.65 7.42 -15.24
CA LYS A 229 -22.60 6.36 -15.59
C LYS A 229 -23.82 6.26 -14.65
N GLY A 230 -23.98 7.18 -13.71
CA GLY A 230 -25.17 7.26 -12.88
C GLY A 230 -25.23 6.24 -11.74
N TYR A 231 -24.12 5.88 -11.13
CA TYR A 231 -24.07 5.06 -9.92
C TYR A 231 -24.39 5.85 -8.67
N SER A 232 -25.13 5.26 -7.73
CA SER A 232 -25.05 5.64 -6.32
C SER A 232 -23.72 5.16 -5.76
N MET A 233 -23.15 5.86 -4.79
CA MET A 233 -21.77 5.54 -4.39
C MET A 233 -21.53 5.70 -2.91
N TYR A 234 -20.79 4.77 -2.34
CA TYR A 234 -20.15 4.87 -1.04
C TYR A 234 -18.64 4.93 -1.21
N VAL A 235 -18.00 5.95 -0.64
CA VAL A 235 -16.56 6.15 -0.70
C VAL A 235 -16.00 6.22 0.72
N TYR A 236 -15.17 5.26 1.08
CA TYR A 236 -14.34 5.34 2.27
C TYR A 236 -13.01 5.99 1.90
N ASP A 237 -12.79 7.18 2.39
CA ASP A 237 -11.64 8.04 2.10
C ASP A 237 -10.67 8.02 3.30
N PHE A 238 -9.60 7.23 3.18
CA PHE A 238 -8.62 7.07 4.26
C PHE A 238 -7.80 8.34 4.52
N LYS A 239 -7.59 9.13 3.47
CA LYS A 239 -6.86 10.42 3.52
C LYS A 239 -7.80 11.58 3.19
N PHE A 240 -8.89 11.66 3.93
CA PHE A 240 -9.88 12.71 3.72
C PHE A 240 -9.22 14.10 3.63
N PRO A 241 -9.58 14.95 2.63
CA PRO A 241 -10.75 14.81 1.73
C PRO A 241 -10.40 14.38 0.28
N ASP A 242 -9.31 13.66 0.03
CA ASP A 242 -8.77 13.42 -1.31
C ASP A 242 -9.82 12.80 -2.28
N LEU A 243 -10.37 11.64 -1.96
CA LEU A 243 -11.36 10.96 -2.81
C LEU A 243 -12.74 11.62 -2.71
N SER A 244 -13.09 12.15 -1.56
CA SER A 244 -14.36 12.84 -1.32
C SER A 244 -14.49 14.10 -2.17
N MET A 245 -13.41 14.86 -2.34
CA MET A 245 -13.34 16.03 -3.24
C MET A 245 -13.59 15.63 -4.69
N ILE A 246 -13.00 14.52 -5.14
CA ILE A 246 -13.20 14.01 -6.50
C ILE A 246 -14.66 13.61 -6.69
N ALA A 247 -15.22 12.83 -5.76
CA ALA A 247 -16.61 12.38 -5.83
C ALA A 247 -17.59 13.58 -5.86
N TYR A 248 -17.41 14.57 -4.98
CA TYR A 248 -18.24 15.76 -4.93
C TYR A 248 -18.21 16.55 -6.24
N ASN A 249 -17.02 16.88 -6.74
CA ASN A 249 -16.90 17.72 -7.94
C ASN A 249 -17.36 17.00 -9.20
N HIS A 250 -17.07 15.70 -9.34
CA HIS A 250 -17.58 14.90 -10.45
C HIS A 250 -19.10 14.73 -10.39
N LEU A 251 -19.69 14.59 -9.20
CA LEU A 251 -21.14 14.57 -9.06
C LEU A 251 -21.77 15.87 -9.54
N VAL A 252 -21.30 17.00 -9.04
CA VAL A 252 -21.85 18.33 -9.40
C VAL A 252 -21.81 18.57 -10.91
N ASN A 253 -20.74 18.10 -11.57
CA ASN A 253 -20.56 18.26 -13.01
C ASN A 253 -21.38 17.26 -13.86
N ASN A 254 -21.91 16.18 -13.27
CA ASN A 254 -22.61 15.12 -14.00
C ASN A 254 -24.07 14.88 -13.53
N LEU A 255 -24.64 15.79 -12.74
CA LEU A 255 -26.00 15.66 -12.19
C LEU A 255 -27.09 15.45 -13.26
N ASP A 256 -26.89 16.01 -14.45
CA ASP A 256 -27.88 15.90 -15.53
C ASP A 256 -27.88 14.51 -16.21
N GLY A 257 -26.87 13.69 -15.98
CA GLY A 257 -26.81 12.29 -16.42
C GLY A 257 -27.63 11.32 -15.57
N TYR A 258 -28.16 11.75 -14.44
CA TYR A 258 -28.95 10.91 -13.54
C TYR A 258 -30.44 11.03 -13.80
N LYS A 259 -31.16 9.90 -13.79
CA LYS A 259 -32.63 9.88 -13.87
C LYS A 259 -33.27 10.52 -12.64
N VAL A 260 -32.76 10.16 -11.46
CA VAL A 260 -33.06 10.79 -10.17
C VAL A 260 -31.75 11.34 -9.66
N LYS A 261 -31.67 12.66 -9.44
CA LYS A 261 -30.42 13.33 -9.02
C LYS A 261 -30.03 12.90 -7.61
N PRO A 262 -28.86 12.30 -7.41
CA PRO A 262 -28.44 11.89 -6.08
C PRO A 262 -28.05 13.08 -5.24
N LYS A 263 -28.29 12.97 -3.92
CA LYS A 263 -27.79 13.93 -2.94
C LYS A 263 -26.39 13.52 -2.51
N PHE A 264 -25.55 14.52 -2.24
CA PHE A 264 -24.21 14.32 -1.70
C PHE A 264 -24.23 14.39 -0.18
N TYR A 265 -23.67 13.39 0.47
CA TYR A 265 -23.50 13.35 1.91
C TYR A 265 -22.04 13.05 2.28
N VAL A 266 -21.61 13.61 3.40
CA VAL A 266 -20.27 13.42 3.92
C VAL A 266 -20.31 13.23 5.42
N ILE A 267 -19.51 12.29 5.93
CA ILE A 267 -19.27 12.06 7.36
C ILE A 267 -17.81 12.36 7.63
N ASN A 268 -17.56 13.32 8.52
CA ASN A 268 -16.23 13.73 8.94
C ASN A 268 -16.26 14.09 10.43
N PHE A 269 -15.53 13.35 11.24
CA PHE A 269 -15.47 13.57 12.68
C PHE A 269 -14.50 14.69 13.10
N ASP A 270 -13.55 15.06 12.22
CA ASP A 270 -12.58 16.13 12.54
C ASP A 270 -13.16 17.53 12.34
N ASP A 271 -14.03 17.71 11.35
CA ASP A 271 -14.68 18.98 11.07
C ASP A 271 -16.21 18.81 10.99
N PRO A 272 -16.92 18.92 12.12
CA PRO A 272 -18.38 18.83 12.16
C PRO A 272 -19.12 19.85 11.29
N ARG A 273 -18.48 20.96 10.89
CA ARG A 273 -19.07 21.92 9.95
C ARG A 273 -19.30 21.36 8.57
N ARG A 274 -18.39 20.45 8.15
CA ARG A 274 -18.43 19.77 6.86
C ARG A 274 -18.80 18.29 7.05
N SER A 275 -19.68 18.02 7.99
CA SER A 275 -20.19 16.68 8.25
C SER A 275 -21.69 16.71 8.37
N HIS A 276 -22.36 15.81 7.69
CA HIS A 276 -23.74 15.48 7.98
C HIS A 276 -23.81 14.62 9.24
N ARG A 277 -24.96 14.63 9.87
CA ARG A 277 -25.26 13.79 11.03
C ARG A 277 -25.99 12.54 10.54
N CYS A 278 -25.54 11.39 11.01
CA CYS A 278 -26.17 10.12 10.68
C CYS A 278 -25.98 9.11 11.81
N ASN A 279 -27.07 8.59 12.31
CA ASN A 279 -27.06 7.52 13.28
C ASN A 279 -26.92 6.15 12.60
N PRO A 280 -25.81 5.43 12.77
CA PRO A 280 -25.60 4.14 12.11
C PRO A 280 -26.44 3.01 12.71
N ILE A 281 -27.01 3.19 13.89
CA ILE A 281 -27.93 2.23 14.55
C ILE A 281 -29.37 2.75 14.58
N HIS A 282 -29.80 3.42 13.49
CA HIS A 282 -31.15 3.95 13.40
C HIS A 282 -32.19 2.84 13.60
N PRO A 283 -33.20 3.06 14.47
CA PRO A 283 -34.15 2.03 14.88
C PRO A 283 -34.93 1.37 13.73
N ASP A 284 -35.27 2.12 12.68
CA ASP A 284 -36.04 1.61 11.53
C ASP A 284 -35.28 0.57 10.69
N PHE A 285 -33.98 0.54 10.78
CA PHE A 285 -33.13 -0.41 10.06
C PHE A 285 -32.70 -1.61 10.91
N MET A 286 -33.16 -1.70 12.15
CA MET A 286 -32.99 -2.86 13.03
C MET A 286 -34.30 -3.60 13.18
N THR A 287 -34.43 -4.72 12.48
CA THR A 287 -35.66 -5.53 12.47
C THR A 287 -35.65 -6.67 13.49
N ASP A 288 -34.47 -7.10 13.87
CA ASP A 288 -34.24 -8.20 14.81
C ASP A 288 -33.07 -7.89 15.74
N ILE A 289 -33.04 -8.52 16.92
CA ILE A 289 -31.95 -8.33 17.91
C ILE A 289 -30.58 -8.73 17.35
N SER A 290 -30.56 -9.62 16.35
CA SER A 290 -29.33 -9.95 15.62
C SER A 290 -28.70 -8.74 14.92
N ASP A 291 -29.48 -7.73 14.54
CA ASP A 291 -28.98 -6.48 13.96
C ASP A 291 -28.22 -5.64 15.00
N ALA A 292 -28.70 -5.66 16.26
CA ALA A 292 -28.02 -5.01 17.37
C ALA A 292 -26.72 -5.77 17.73
N TYR A 293 -26.77 -7.12 17.73
CA TYR A 293 -25.57 -7.94 17.94
C TYR A 293 -24.51 -7.68 16.89
N GLU A 294 -24.88 -7.64 15.60
CA GLU A 294 -23.96 -7.38 14.50
C GLU A 294 -23.30 -5.98 14.60
N SER A 295 -24.07 -4.99 15.05
CA SER A 295 -23.58 -3.63 15.30
C SER A 295 -22.58 -3.61 16.46
N ALA A 296 -22.90 -4.26 17.59
CA ALA A 296 -22.02 -4.40 18.72
C ALA A 296 -20.72 -5.16 18.37
N TYR A 297 -20.87 -6.27 17.65
CA TYR A 297 -19.77 -7.09 17.14
C TYR A 297 -18.79 -6.26 16.28
N THR A 298 -19.32 -5.56 15.29
CA THR A 298 -18.50 -4.74 14.39
C THR A 298 -17.68 -3.69 15.13
N ILE A 299 -18.30 -2.97 16.07
CA ILE A 299 -17.62 -1.94 16.85
C ILE A 299 -16.52 -2.54 17.73
N MET A 300 -16.86 -3.58 18.49
CA MET A 300 -15.92 -4.20 19.43
C MET A 300 -14.69 -4.76 18.72
N LEU A 301 -14.86 -5.38 17.56
CA LEU A 301 -13.75 -5.93 16.80
C LEU A 301 -12.88 -4.85 16.15
N ASN A 302 -13.46 -3.73 15.72
CA ASN A 302 -12.68 -2.60 15.22
C ASN A 302 -11.87 -1.91 16.32
N LEU A 303 -12.41 -1.83 17.55
CA LEU A 303 -11.70 -1.27 18.69
C LEU A 303 -10.58 -2.20 19.19
N ASN A 304 -10.72 -3.51 18.98
CA ASN A 304 -9.74 -4.51 19.35
C ASN A 304 -9.62 -5.60 18.26
N LYS A 305 -8.84 -5.32 17.23
CA LYS A 305 -8.67 -6.20 16.06
C LYS A 305 -8.12 -7.59 16.41
N THR A 306 -7.45 -7.75 17.56
CA THR A 306 -6.99 -9.09 18.00
C THR A 306 -8.16 -10.04 18.30
N TRP A 307 -9.34 -9.49 18.56
CA TRP A 307 -10.55 -10.28 18.81
C TRP A 307 -11.08 -10.98 17.54
N VAL A 308 -10.74 -10.48 16.35
CA VAL A 308 -11.09 -11.14 15.08
C VAL A 308 -10.58 -12.60 15.05
N GLN A 309 -9.42 -12.85 15.66
CA GLN A 309 -8.83 -14.21 15.71
C GLN A 309 -9.31 -15.03 16.91
N LYS A 310 -10.06 -14.44 17.84
CA LYS A 310 -10.55 -15.06 19.07
C LYS A 310 -12.08 -15.18 19.10
N GLN A 311 -12.71 -15.34 17.96
CA GLN A 311 -14.16 -15.54 17.86
C GLN A 311 -14.57 -16.80 18.62
N GLY A 312 -15.65 -16.69 19.40
CA GLY A 312 -16.12 -17.77 20.29
C GLY A 312 -15.45 -17.82 21.67
N ASP A 313 -14.47 -16.94 21.94
CA ASP A 313 -13.91 -16.77 23.28
C ASP A 313 -14.93 -16.03 24.17
N PHE A 314 -15.12 -16.54 25.37
CA PHE A 314 -16.09 -15.99 26.33
C PHE A 314 -15.85 -14.51 26.65
N PHE A 315 -14.58 -14.07 26.79
CA PHE A 315 -14.24 -12.68 27.08
C PHE A 315 -14.40 -11.75 25.87
N VAL A 316 -14.55 -12.30 24.68
CA VAL A 316 -14.88 -11.56 23.45
C VAL A 316 -16.39 -11.47 23.26
N GLU A 317 -17.08 -12.59 23.41
CA GLU A 317 -18.53 -12.67 23.17
C GLU A 317 -19.35 -11.95 24.25
N SER A 318 -18.97 -12.04 25.53
CA SER A 318 -19.72 -11.40 26.62
C SER A 318 -19.88 -9.88 26.46
N PRO A 319 -18.82 -9.09 26.21
CA PRO A 319 -18.95 -7.66 25.97
C PRO A 319 -19.86 -7.33 24.78
N ILE A 320 -19.80 -8.14 23.71
CA ILE A 320 -20.61 -7.95 22.50
C ILE A 320 -22.08 -8.18 22.83
N ILE A 321 -22.41 -9.26 23.52
CA ILE A 321 -23.78 -9.59 23.93
C ILE A 321 -24.37 -8.50 24.83
N LEU A 322 -23.61 -8.03 25.82
CA LEU A 322 -24.08 -6.97 26.71
C LEU A 322 -24.36 -5.68 25.94
N PHE A 323 -23.45 -5.28 25.05
CA PHE A 323 -23.64 -4.08 24.28
C PHE A 323 -24.79 -4.20 23.26
N ALA A 324 -24.98 -5.38 22.69
CA ALA A 324 -26.13 -5.69 21.85
C ALA A 324 -27.46 -5.59 22.61
N ALA A 325 -27.51 -6.09 23.83
CA ALA A 325 -28.69 -5.96 24.68
C ALA A 325 -29.01 -4.50 24.99
N ILE A 326 -28.01 -3.65 25.24
CA ILE A 326 -28.19 -2.22 25.45
C ILE A 326 -28.71 -1.53 24.20
N ILE A 327 -28.16 -1.82 23.03
CA ILE A 327 -28.63 -1.26 21.76
C ILE A 327 -30.09 -1.66 21.52
N TRP A 328 -30.43 -2.94 21.72
CA TRP A 328 -31.81 -3.43 21.53
C TRP A 328 -32.78 -2.84 22.55
N TYR A 329 -32.35 -2.70 23.80
CA TYR A 329 -33.14 -1.97 24.82
C TYR A 329 -33.52 -0.57 24.33
N LEU A 330 -32.54 0.22 23.87
CA LEU A 330 -32.80 1.56 23.34
C LEU A 330 -33.68 1.58 22.10
N LYS A 331 -33.68 0.49 21.28
CA LYS A 331 -34.59 0.31 20.15
C LYS A 331 -36.04 0.12 20.61
N ILE A 332 -36.25 -0.58 21.72
CA ILE A 332 -37.60 -0.84 22.25
C ILE A 332 -38.11 0.36 23.06
N TYR A 333 -37.23 0.98 23.84
CA TYR A 333 -37.56 2.07 24.75
C TYR A 333 -38.08 3.28 23.98
N GLU A 334 -39.27 3.78 24.33
CA GLU A 334 -39.95 4.92 23.68
C GLU A 334 -39.90 4.87 22.12
N ASN A 335 -40.15 3.70 21.54
CA ASN A 335 -40.12 3.50 20.09
C ASN A 335 -38.79 3.89 19.42
N GLY A 336 -37.69 3.74 20.12
CA GLY A 336 -36.35 4.00 19.59
C GLY A 336 -35.91 5.45 19.58
N LYS A 337 -36.61 6.35 20.24
CA LYS A 337 -36.30 7.78 20.32
C LYS A 337 -34.84 8.06 20.72
N TYR A 338 -34.32 7.27 21.64
CA TYR A 338 -32.95 7.38 22.15
C TYR A 338 -32.00 6.32 21.56
N CYS A 339 -32.43 5.59 20.54
CA CYS A 339 -31.61 4.55 19.92
C CYS A 339 -30.53 5.17 19.04
N THR A 340 -29.53 5.77 19.65
CA THR A 340 -28.34 6.29 18.98
C THR A 340 -27.07 5.72 19.63
N PHE A 341 -25.99 5.68 18.85
CA PHE A 341 -24.72 5.15 19.36
C PHE A 341 -24.18 5.88 20.59
N PRO A 342 -24.21 7.21 20.70
CA PRO A 342 -23.86 7.93 21.93
C PRO A 342 -24.69 7.54 23.16
N HIS A 343 -26.01 7.39 23.01
CA HIS A 343 -26.85 6.95 24.11
C HIS A 343 -26.50 5.53 24.59
N ALA A 344 -26.19 4.63 23.64
CA ALA A 344 -25.78 3.26 23.99
C ALA A 344 -24.47 3.23 24.79
N ILE A 345 -23.49 4.05 24.43
CA ILE A 345 -22.23 4.17 25.18
C ILE A 345 -22.49 4.77 26.56
N GLU A 346 -23.26 5.85 26.64
CA GLU A 346 -23.52 6.50 27.93
C GLU A 346 -24.33 5.59 28.87
N LEU A 347 -25.26 4.80 28.33
CA LEU A 347 -26.01 3.82 29.12
C LEU A 347 -25.08 2.69 29.63
N LEU A 348 -24.21 2.12 28.78
CA LEU A 348 -23.24 1.12 29.22
C LEU A 348 -22.31 1.64 30.31
N ASN A 349 -21.99 2.94 30.32
CA ASN A 349 -21.11 3.54 31.33
C ASN A 349 -21.79 3.79 32.68
N ARG A 350 -23.11 3.58 32.78
CA ARG A 350 -23.81 3.61 34.10
C ARG A 350 -23.35 2.48 34.98
N ARG A 351 -23.76 2.56 36.23
CA ARG A 351 -23.50 1.51 37.22
C ARG A 351 -24.27 0.26 36.84
N TYR A 352 -23.65 -0.90 37.01
CA TYR A 352 -24.31 -2.15 36.64
C TYR A 352 -25.51 -2.45 37.54
N GLU A 353 -25.48 -1.95 38.80
CA GLU A 353 -26.62 -2.03 39.72
C GLU A 353 -27.86 -1.33 39.16
N ASP A 354 -27.69 -0.29 38.33
CA ASP A 354 -28.78 0.44 37.74
C ASP A 354 -29.22 -0.21 36.39
N ILE A 355 -28.26 -0.71 35.62
CA ILE A 355 -28.50 -1.23 34.26
C ILE A 355 -29.16 -2.60 34.25
N PHE A 356 -28.70 -3.55 35.07
CA PHE A 356 -29.23 -4.90 35.04
C PHE A 356 -30.72 -5.00 35.40
N PRO A 357 -31.22 -4.36 36.44
CA PRO A 357 -32.66 -4.32 36.69
C PRO A 357 -33.47 -3.78 35.52
N ILE A 358 -32.97 -2.74 34.87
CA ILE A 358 -33.63 -2.13 33.71
C ILE A 358 -33.67 -3.12 32.55
N LEU A 359 -32.53 -3.67 32.16
CA LEU A 359 -32.48 -4.56 31.00
C LEU A 359 -33.27 -5.86 31.25
N THR A 360 -33.22 -6.41 32.46
CA THR A 360 -33.95 -7.64 32.83
C THR A 360 -35.47 -7.44 32.91
N SER A 361 -35.93 -6.19 33.09
CA SER A 361 -37.38 -5.89 33.10
C SER A 361 -38.01 -6.06 31.70
N TYR A 362 -37.22 -6.29 30.65
CA TYR A 362 -37.68 -6.52 29.28
C TYR A 362 -37.54 -8.01 28.91
N PRO A 363 -38.62 -8.76 28.71
CA PRO A 363 -38.56 -10.21 28.47
C PRO A 363 -37.78 -10.59 27.23
N GLU A 364 -37.72 -9.72 26.20
CA GLU A 364 -36.97 -9.96 24.98
C GLU A 364 -35.45 -10.06 25.21
N LEU A 365 -34.95 -9.51 26.29
CA LEU A 365 -33.52 -9.47 26.66
C LEU A 365 -33.11 -10.58 27.60
N GLU A 366 -34.04 -11.33 28.18
CA GLU A 366 -33.77 -12.32 29.23
C GLU A 366 -32.69 -13.32 28.83
N ASN A 367 -32.80 -13.91 27.66
CA ASN A 367 -31.82 -14.89 27.14
C ASN A 367 -30.43 -14.31 26.92
N TYR A 368 -30.35 -13.04 26.57
CA TYR A 368 -29.08 -12.34 26.35
C TYR A 368 -28.38 -11.98 27.67
N LEU A 369 -29.18 -11.79 28.72
CA LEU A 369 -28.70 -11.37 30.03
C LEU A 369 -28.47 -12.51 31.01
N SER A 370 -29.04 -13.70 30.76
CA SER A 370 -28.94 -14.86 31.65
C SER A 370 -27.51 -15.12 32.13
N PRO A 371 -26.47 -15.18 31.29
CA PRO A 371 -25.09 -15.42 31.74
C PRO A 371 -24.56 -14.34 32.70
N PHE A 372 -25.03 -13.12 32.57
CA PHE A 372 -24.66 -11.98 33.44
C PHE A 372 -25.45 -12.00 34.74
N MET A 373 -26.73 -12.37 34.66
CA MET A 373 -27.60 -12.47 35.83
C MET A 373 -27.20 -13.60 36.76
N ASP A 374 -26.77 -14.74 36.19
CA ASP A 374 -26.27 -15.87 36.99
C ASP A 374 -25.00 -15.48 37.77
N ALA A 375 -24.10 -14.72 37.14
CA ALA A 375 -22.92 -14.19 37.81
C ALA A 375 -23.26 -13.09 38.85
N TRP A 376 -24.25 -12.23 38.53
CA TRP A 376 -24.71 -11.17 39.42
C TRP A 376 -25.38 -11.72 40.70
N LEU A 377 -26.32 -12.66 40.56
CA LEU A 377 -27.07 -13.27 41.66
C LEU A 377 -26.25 -14.33 42.37
N GLY A 378 -25.37 -15.04 41.68
CA GLY A 378 -24.51 -16.11 42.23
C GLY A 378 -23.29 -15.62 43.03
N GLY A 379 -23.11 -14.29 43.18
CA GLY A 379 -22.02 -13.70 43.97
C GLY A 379 -20.66 -13.68 43.23
N ALA A 380 -20.61 -13.96 41.94
CA ALA A 380 -19.41 -13.88 41.10
C ALA A 380 -19.17 -12.44 40.57
N ALA A 381 -19.28 -11.44 41.45
CA ALA A 381 -19.22 -10.02 41.10
C ALA A 381 -17.89 -9.62 40.43
N GLU A 382 -16.76 -10.22 40.81
CA GLU A 382 -15.44 -9.93 40.19
C GLU A 382 -15.40 -10.37 38.73
N GLN A 383 -15.95 -11.54 38.39
CA GLN A 383 -16.02 -12.02 37.01
C GLN A 383 -16.93 -11.13 36.18
N LEU A 384 -18.08 -10.74 36.72
CA LEU A 384 -19.00 -9.81 36.06
C LEU A 384 -18.34 -8.46 35.78
N MET A 385 -17.63 -7.90 36.75
CA MET A 385 -16.89 -6.65 36.60
C MET A 385 -15.83 -6.75 35.52
N GLY A 386 -15.12 -7.88 35.41
CA GLY A 386 -14.15 -8.14 34.35
C GLY A 386 -14.78 -8.16 32.96
N GLN A 387 -15.94 -8.78 32.80
CA GLN A 387 -16.70 -8.81 31.54
C GLN A 387 -17.18 -7.42 31.13
N ILE A 388 -17.76 -6.66 32.07
CA ILE A 388 -18.24 -5.30 31.80
C ILE A 388 -17.06 -4.35 31.51
N ALA A 389 -15.96 -4.48 32.23
CA ALA A 389 -14.76 -3.68 31.99
C ALA A 389 -14.19 -3.92 30.60
N SER A 390 -14.22 -5.16 30.12
CA SER A 390 -13.75 -5.50 28.75
C SER A 390 -14.62 -4.86 27.66
N ALA A 391 -15.89 -4.54 27.94
CA ALA A 391 -16.75 -3.73 27.07
C ALA A 391 -16.48 -2.21 27.23
N LYS A 392 -16.44 -1.73 28.46
CA LYS A 392 -16.35 -0.29 28.78
C LYS A 392 -15.03 0.34 28.33
N ILE A 393 -13.90 -0.35 28.57
CA ILE A 393 -12.56 0.17 28.27
C ILE A 393 -12.37 0.50 26.78
N PRO A 394 -12.64 -0.40 25.82
CA PRO A 394 -12.55 -0.05 24.41
C PRO A 394 -13.51 1.07 23.98
N LEU A 395 -14.78 0.99 24.42
CA LEU A 395 -15.81 1.96 24.04
C LEU A 395 -15.58 3.36 24.63
N SER A 396 -14.92 3.47 25.80
CA SER A 396 -14.58 4.76 26.38
C SER A 396 -13.71 5.63 25.47
N ARG A 397 -12.93 5.02 24.58
CA ARG A 397 -12.13 5.74 23.58
C ARG A 397 -12.98 6.48 22.55
N MET A 398 -14.24 6.10 22.39
CA MET A 398 -15.19 6.72 21.47
C MET A 398 -16.02 7.83 22.12
N ILE A 399 -15.79 8.12 23.41
CA ILE A 399 -16.46 9.23 24.08
C ILE A 399 -15.81 10.54 23.64
N SER A 400 -16.43 11.18 22.66
CA SER A 400 -15.96 12.43 22.07
C SER A 400 -17.15 13.30 21.71
N PRO A 401 -17.13 14.62 22.03
CA PRO A 401 -18.21 15.52 21.66
C PRO A 401 -18.46 15.55 20.15
N GLN A 402 -17.43 15.47 19.32
CA GLN A 402 -17.55 15.47 17.85
C GLN A 402 -18.21 14.18 17.34
N LEU A 403 -17.78 13.01 17.83
CA LEU A 403 -18.42 11.73 17.49
C LEU A 403 -19.89 11.74 17.90
N TYR A 404 -20.19 12.25 19.11
CA TYR A 404 -21.57 12.34 19.60
C TYR A 404 -22.41 13.26 18.74
N TRP A 405 -21.86 14.39 18.29
CA TRP A 405 -22.57 15.28 17.37
C TRP A 405 -22.99 14.56 16.10
N VAL A 406 -22.05 13.92 15.42
CA VAL A 406 -22.28 13.28 14.14
C VAL A 406 -23.19 12.06 14.24
N MET A 407 -23.07 11.25 15.31
CA MET A 407 -23.75 9.95 15.42
C MET A 407 -25.06 9.98 16.22
N SER A 408 -25.52 11.16 16.70
CA SER A 408 -26.70 11.28 17.54
C SER A 408 -27.98 11.72 16.83
N ASP A 409 -27.90 11.93 15.52
CA ASP A 409 -29.05 12.37 14.71
C ASP A 409 -28.99 11.79 13.31
N SER A 410 -30.04 11.94 12.51
CA SER A 410 -30.13 11.37 11.17
C SER A 410 -30.69 12.38 10.18
N GLU A 411 -29.82 13.06 9.44
CA GLU A 411 -30.18 13.93 8.32
C GLU A 411 -30.45 13.14 7.04
N PHE A 412 -29.97 11.88 6.98
CA PHE A 412 -30.16 10.96 5.85
C PHE A 412 -30.09 9.51 6.31
N THR A 413 -30.47 8.60 5.43
CA THR A 413 -30.46 7.17 5.64
C THR A 413 -29.34 6.47 4.85
N LEU A 414 -28.85 5.33 5.34
CA LEU A 414 -27.71 4.61 4.77
C LEU A 414 -28.04 3.71 3.56
N ASP A 415 -29.28 3.68 3.12
CA ASP A 415 -29.74 3.01 1.90
C ASP A 415 -29.41 3.82 0.63
N ILE A 416 -28.12 3.97 0.37
CA ILE A 416 -27.61 4.92 -0.64
C ILE A 416 -28.10 4.66 -2.07
N ASN A 417 -28.50 3.44 -2.38
CA ASN A 417 -28.99 3.04 -3.69
C ASN A 417 -30.53 2.95 -3.80
N ASN A 418 -31.21 3.62 -2.89
CA ASN A 418 -32.66 3.77 -2.92
C ASN A 418 -33.10 4.44 -4.24
N PRO A 419 -34.03 3.84 -5.03
CA PRO A 419 -34.48 4.42 -6.29
C PRO A 419 -35.14 5.80 -6.16
N GLU A 420 -35.79 6.09 -5.04
CA GLU A 420 -36.47 7.36 -4.79
C GLU A 420 -35.50 8.45 -4.32
N GLU A 421 -34.48 8.09 -3.56
CA GLU A 421 -33.50 9.02 -3.03
C GLU A 421 -32.06 8.44 -3.12
N PRO A 422 -31.50 8.37 -4.32
CA PRO A 422 -30.11 7.92 -4.47
C PRO A 422 -29.14 8.89 -3.80
N LYS A 423 -28.02 8.35 -3.29
CA LYS A 423 -27.05 9.14 -2.53
C LYS A 423 -25.63 8.83 -2.99
N ILE A 424 -24.76 9.83 -2.90
CA ILE A 424 -23.31 9.63 -2.89
C ILE A 424 -22.84 10.00 -1.49
N LEU A 425 -22.36 9.01 -0.76
CA LEU A 425 -21.90 9.13 0.61
C LEU A 425 -20.40 8.95 0.67
N CYS A 426 -19.70 9.98 1.14
CA CYS A 426 -18.28 9.92 1.44
C CYS A 426 -18.06 9.88 2.96
N VAL A 427 -17.23 8.99 3.43
CA VAL A 427 -16.84 8.93 4.85
C VAL A 427 -15.35 9.09 4.99
N GLY A 428 -14.96 10.09 5.75
CA GLY A 428 -13.57 10.45 5.96
C GLY A 428 -12.98 9.78 7.19
N ASN A 429 -11.77 9.19 7.04
CA ASN A 429 -10.95 8.79 8.16
C ASN A 429 -9.77 9.76 8.33
N ASN A 430 -9.13 9.71 9.47
CA ASN A 430 -7.89 10.41 9.77
C ASN A 430 -6.82 9.39 10.19
N PRO A 431 -5.70 9.31 9.48
CA PRO A 431 -4.62 8.37 9.84
C PRO A 431 -4.13 8.51 11.28
N ASP A 432 -4.11 9.72 11.86
CA ASP A 432 -3.67 9.97 13.22
C ASP A 432 -4.67 9.44 14.28
N ARG A 433 -5.95 9.30 13.91
CA ARG A 433 -7.05 8.84 14.79
C ARG A 433 -7.70 7.54 14.30
N GLN A 434 -7.03 6.82 13.42
CA GLN A 434 -7.54 5.65 12.71
C GLN A 434 -8.21 4.62 13.63
N ASN A 435 -7.64 4.34 14.81
CA ASN A 435 -8.17 3.31 15.70
C ASN A 435 -9.53 3.66 16.32
N ILE A 436 -9.84 4.95 16.45
CA ILE A 436 -11.10 5.42 17.02
C ILE A 436 -12.12 5.60 15.90
N TYR A 437 -11.76 6.38 14.87
CA TYR A 437 -12.65 6.65 13.74
C TYR A 437 -12.93 5.40 12.92
N GLY A 438 -11.93 4.51 12.76
CA GLY A 438 -12.12 3.23 12.07
C GLY A 438 -13.19 2.35 12.71
N ALA A 439 -13.38 2.41 14.04
CA ALA A 439 -14.45 1.67 14.70
C ALA A 439 -15.84 2.25 14.38
N ALA A 440 -15.99 3.58 14.43
CA ALA A 440 -17.24 4.25 14.04
C ALA A 440 -17.57 3.99 12.57
N LEU A 441 -16.58 4.19 11.69
CA LEU A 441 -16.73 4.01 10.24
C LEU A 441 -16.97 2.53 9.85
N GLY A 442 -16.40 1.58 10.59
CA GLY A 442 -16.69 0.16 10.43
C GLY A 442 -18.18 -0.16 10.64
N LEU A 443 -18.82 0.52 11.60
CA LEU A 443 -20.26 0.38 11.83
C LEU A 443 -21.08 0.90 10.65
N TYR A 444 -20.73 2.07 10.10
CA TYR A 444 -21.36 2.57 8.87
C TYR A 444 -21.20 1.58 7.72
N ASN A 445 -20.00 1.05 7.53
CA ASN A 445 -19.72 0.06 6.47
C ASN A 445 -20.59 -1.18 6.60
N SER A 446 -20.65 -1.77 7.79
CA SER A 446 -21.47 -2.97 8.06
C SER A 446 -22.95 -2.73 7.73
N ARG A 447 -23.48 -1.58 8.11
CA ARG A 447 -24.87 -1.20 7.84
C ARG A 447 -25.13 -0.93 6.37
N ILE A 448 -24.26 -0.17 5.71
CA ILE A 448 -24.39 0.16 4.29
C ILE A 448 -24.38 -1.13 3.45
N VAL A 449 -23.41 -2.02 3.68
CA VAL A 449 -23.31 -3.30 2.95
C VAL A 449 -24.61 -4.10 3.02
N LYS A 450 -25.26 -4.13 4.17
CA LYS A 450 -26.52 -4.84 4.38
C LYS A 450 -27.70 -4.18 3.66
N LEU A 451 -27.73 -2.85 3.64
CA LEU A 451 -28.82 -2.07 3.04
C LEU A 451 -28.76 -2.04 1.52
N ILE A 452 -27.56 -1.91 0.93
CA ILE A 452 -27.38 -1.79 -0.52
C ILE A 452 -27.46 -3.11 -1.25
N ASN A 453 -27.16 -4.22 -0.59
CA ASN A 453 -27.07 -5.55 -1.20
C ASN A 453 -28.44 -6.23 -1.27
N LYS A 454 -29.43 -5.53 -1.82
CA LYS A 454 -30.82 -5.98 -1.96
C LYS A 454 -31.25 -5.94 -3.42
N LYS A 455 -32.21 -6.81 -3.78
CA LYS A 455 -32.83 -6.81 -5.13
C LYS A 455 -33.70 -5.57 -5.34
N GLY A 456 -33.76 -5.09 -6.57
CA GLY A 456 -34.63 -3.96 -6.96
C GLY A 456 -34.04 -2.57 -6.68
N MET A 457 -32.85 -2.48 -6.07
CA MET A 457 -32.15 -1.23 -5.84
C MET A 457 -31.41 -0.73 -7.09
N LEU A 458 -31.01 0.55 -7.09
CA LEU A 458 -30.17 1.12 -8.14
C LEU A 458 -28.79 0.49 -8.16
N LYS A 459 -28.12 0.53 -9.31
CA LYS A 459 -26.71 0.17 -9.40
C LYS A 459 -25.89 1.08 -8.49
N SER A 460 -24.99 0.48 -7.73
CA SER A 460 -24.20 1.20 -6.73
C SER A 460 -22.74 0.77 -6.73
N SER A 461 -21.91 1.59 -6.12
CA SER A 461 -20.48 1.32 -5.95
C SER A 461 -20.06 1.49 -4.49
N VAL A 462 -19.22 0.58 -4.03
CA VAL A 462 -18.52 0.64 -2.74
C VAL A 462 -17.04 0.75 -3.01
N ILE A 463 -16.47 1.89 -2.69
CA ILE A 463 -15.04 2.17 -2.88
C ILE A 463 -14.38 2.32 -1.53
N ILE A 464 -13.39 1.49 -1.24
CA ILE A 464 -12.64 1.48 0.00
C ILE A 464 -11.16 1.66 -0.34
N ASP A 465 -10.59 2.82 -0.03
CA ASP A 465 -9.21 3.18 -0.40
C ASP A 465 -8.15 2.35 0.35
N GLU A 466 -8.36 2.07 1.64
CA GLU A 466 -7.42 1.30 2.47
C GLU A 466 -8.18 0.34 3.39
N LEU A 467 -8.50 -0.84 2.85
CA LEU A 467 -9.35 -1.85 3.52
C LEU A 467 -8.84 -2.30 4.89
N PRO A 468 -7.53 -2.56 5.14
CA PRO A 468 -7.05 -3.02 6.45
C PRO A 468 -7.25 -2.01 7.59
N THR A 469 -7.59 -0.76 7.29
CA THR A 469 -7.81 0.27 8.31
C THR A 469 -9.14 0.13 9.05
N ILE A 470 -10.10 -0.55 8.43
CA ILE A 470 -11.43 -0.82 8.98
C ILE A 470 -11.74 -2.31 8.90
N TYR A 471 -12.50 -2.83 9.85
CA TYR A 471 -13.06 -4.17 9.81
C TYR A 471 -14.60 -4.10 9.79
N PHE A 472 -15.23 -4.90 8.95
CA PHE A 472 -16.68 -5.09 8.97
C PHE A 472 -17.04 -6.49 8.49
N LYS A 473 -18.00 -7.07 9.18
CA LYS A 473 -18.50 -8.42 8.89
C LYS A 473 -19.30 -8.43 7.58
N GLY A 474 -19.17 -9.49 6.82
CA GLY A 474 -19.99 -9.71 5.62
C GLY A 474 -19.41 -9.13 4.32
N LEU A 475 -18.15 -8.70 4.32
CA LEU A 475 -17.46 -8.29 3.10
C LEU A 475 -17.37 -9.42 2.07
N ASP A 476 -17.07 -10.63 2.53
CA ASP A 476 -17.05 -11.85 1.73
C ASP A 476 -18.40 -12.16 1.09
N ASN A 477 -19.47 -12.04 1.87
CA ASN A 477 -20.83 -12.21 1.40
C ASN A 477 -21.22 -11.11 0.39
N LEU A 478 -20.86 -9.85 0.65
CA LEU A 478 -21.07 -8.77 -0.32
C LEU A 478 -20.40 -9.12 -1.66
N ILE A 479 -19.11 -9.49 -1.66
CA ILE A 479 -18.38 -9.83 -2.88
C ILE A 479 -19.04 -11.00 -3.63
N ALA A 480 -19.51 -12.01 -2.90
CA ALA A 480 -20.17 -13.19 -3.49
C ALA A 480 -21.52 -12.87 -4.12
N THR A 481 -22.30 -11.95 -3.55
CA THR A 481 -23.68 -11.66 -3.95
C THR A 481 -23.87 -10.34 -4.72
N ALA A 482 -22.89 -9.47 -4.67
CA ALA A 482 -22.89 -8.12 -5.26
C ALA A 482 -23.30 -8.10 -6.74
N ARG A 483 -22.88 -9.11 -7.51
CA ARG A 483 -23.18 -9.20 -8.94
C ARG A 483 -24.68 -9.23 -9.23
N SER A 484 -25.46 -10.02 -8.49
CA SER A 484 -26.91 -10.14 -8.69
C SER A 484 -27.67 -8.88 -8.32
N ASN A 485 -27.11 -8.07 -7.43
CA ASN A 485 -27.69 -6.84 -6.90
C ASN A 485 -27.08 -5.56 -7.53
N LYS A 486 -26.22 -5.71 -8.55
CA LYS A 486 -25.53 -4.63 -9.25
C LYS A 486 -24.76 -3.69 -8.32
N VAL A 487 -24.04 -4.26 -7.36
CA VAL A 487 -23.14 -3.54 -6.47
C VAL A 487 -21.70 -3.75 -6.94
N ALA A 488 -21.06 -2.71 -7.43
CA ALA A 488 -19.63 -2.71 -7.74
C ALA A 488 -18.82 -2.52 -6.46
N VAL A 489 -17.77 -3.30 -6.28
CA VAL A 489 -16.91 -3.21 -5.11
C VAL A 489 -15.47 -2.98 -5.56
N CYS A 490 -14.83 -1.92 -5.06
CA CYS A 490 -13.43 -1.60 -5.33
C CYS A 490 -12.68 -1.47 -3.99
N LEU A 491 -11.74 -2.38 -3.74
CA LEU A 491 -11.01 -2.51 -2.48
C LEU A 491 -9.54 -2.19 -2.69
N GLY A 492 -9.08 -1.09 -2.11
CA GLY A 492 -7.67 -0.70 -2.10
C GLY A 492 -6.97 -1.20 -0.84
N PHE A 493 -5.73 -1.70 -0.97
CA PHE A 493 -4.82 -1.95 0.13
C PHE A 493 -3.37 -2.10 -0.36
N GLN A 494 -2.42 -2.12 0.58
CA GLN A 494 -1.01 -2.08 0.21
C GLN A 494 -0.42 -3.46 0.00
N ASP A 495 -0.74 -4.38 0.89
CA ASP A 495 -0.18 -5.73 0.91
C ASP A 495 -1.16 -6.75 1.49
N PHE A 496 -1.13 -7.99 0.96
CA PHE A 496 -2.02 -9.05 1.41
C PHE A 496 -1.77 -9.44 2.88
N SER A 497 -0.54 -9.35 3.36
CA SER A 497 -0.22 -9.65 4.76
C SER A 497 -0.91 -8.71 5.75
N GLN A 498 -1.16 -7.45 5.38
CA GLN A 498 -1.95 -6.53 6.19
C GLN A 498 -3.41 -6.98 6.29
N LEU A 499 -3.97 -7.45 5.18
CA LEU A 499 -5.33 -7.98 5.18
C LEU A 499 -5.45 -9.25 6.05
N VAL A 500 -4.48 -10.16 5.95
CA VAL A 500 -4.40 -11.36 6.80
C VAL A 500 -4.31 -11.00 8.28
N ARG A 501 -3.51 -10.01 8.62
CA ARG A 501 -3.38 -9.54 10.02
C ARG A 501 -4.71 -9.03 10.58
N ASP A 502 -5.46 -8.24 9.79
CA ASP A 502 -6.61 -7.48 10.29
C ASP A 502 -7.95 -8.21 10.08
N TYR A 503 -8.06 -9.10 9.10
CA TYR A 503 -9.25 -9.90 8.81
C TYR A 503 -9.11 -11.40 9.15
N GLY A 504 -7.88 -11.86 9.41
CA GLY A 504 -7.57 -13.28 9.57
C GLY A 504 -7.31 -13.98 8.24
N ASP A 505 -6.58 -15.10 8.30
CA ASP A 505 -6.12 -15.83 7.10
C ASP A 505 -7.28 -16.35 6.23
N LYS A 506 -8.34 -16.85 6.86
CA LYS A 506 -9.50 -17.43 6.14
C LYS A 506 -10.26 -16.37 5.35
N GLU A 507 -10.66 -15.27 6.00
CA GLU A 507 -11.41 -14.20 5.35
C GLU A 507 -10.58 -13.49 4.27
N ALA A 508 -9.31 -13.21 4.56
CA ALA A 508 -8.40 -12.61 3.58
C ALA A 508 -8.25 -13.47 2.32
N LYS A 509 -8.12 -14.79 2.45
CA LYS A 509 -8.06 -15.71 1.31
C LYS A 509 -9.37 -15.76 0.54
N VAL A 510 -10.52 -15.74 1.22
CA VAL A 510 -11.82 -15.68 0.55
C VAL A 510 -11.94 -14.42 -0.29
N VAL A 511 -11.63 -13.26 0.28
CA VAL A 511 -11.63 -11.97 -0.44
C VAL A 511 -10.75 -12.05 -1.69
N MET A 512 -9.49 -12.50 -1.54
CA MET A 512 -8.56 -12.60 -2.67
C MET A 512 -9.03 -13.57 -3.77
N ASN A 513 -9.65 -14.68 -3.40
CA ASN A 513 -10.04 -15.73 -4.36
C ASN A 513 -11.36 -15.44 -5.07
N THR A 514 -12.26 -14.68 -4.45
CA THR A 514 -13.61 -14.42 -4.97
C THR A 514 -13.63 -13.26 -5.95
N VAL A 515 -12.72 -12.30 -5.84
CA VAL A 515 -12.70 -11.13 -6.73
C VAL A 515 -12.35 -11.50 -8.17
N GLY A 516 -13.06 -10.88 -9.10
CA GLY A 516 -12.85 -11.10 -10.54
C GLY A 516 -11.81 -10.21 -11.17
N ASN A 517 -11.60 -9.00 -10.64
CA ASN A 517 -10.70 -8.02 -11.21
C ASN A 517 -9.59 -7.67 -10.21
N ILE A 518 -8.34 -7.73 -10.65
CA ILE A 518 -7.18 -7.43 -9.82
C ILE A 518 -6.27 -6.47 -10.55
N PHE A 519 -5.87 -5.41 -9.85
CA PHE A 519 -4.83 -4.47 -10.23
C PHE A 519 -3.73 -4.50 -9.16
N SER A 520 -2.52 -4.75 -9.56
CA SER A 520 -1.37 -4.69 -8.66
C SER A 520 -0.30 -3.77 -9.24
N GLY A 521 0.00 -2.70 -8.52
CA GLY A 521 1.26 -2.00 -8.66
C GLY A 521 2.38 -2.82 -8.00
N GLN A 522 3.49 -2.17 -7.63
CA GLN A 522 4.59 -2.82 -6.96
C GLN A 522 4.16 -3.44 -5.62
N VAL A 523 4.39 -4.74 -5.46
CA VAL A 523 4.26 -5.49 -4.20
C VAL A 523 5.40 -6.49 -4.08
N VAL A 524 5.75 -6.89 -2.86
CA VAL A 524 6.91 -7.75 -2.60
C VAL A 524 6.53 -9.03 -1.84
N GLY A 525 7.48 -9.96 -1.73
CA GLY A 525 7.37 -11.13 -0.87
C GLY A 525 6.26 -12.10 -1.28
N GLU A 526 5.47 -12.53 -0.31
CA GLU A 526 4.41 -13.55 -0.48
C GLU A 526 3.26 -13.04 -1.37
N THR A 527 2.93 -11.76 -1.28
CA THR A 527 1.90 -11.14 -2.14
C THR A 527 2.28 -11.24 -3.61
N ALA A 528 3.54 -10.95 -3.97
CA ALA A 528 4.01 -11.06 -5.34
C ALA A 528 3.97 -12.50 -5.86
N LYS A 529 4.26 -13.49 -5.01
CA LYS A 529 4.16 -14.92 -5.37
C LYS A 529 2.72 -15.34 -5.61
N THR A 530 1.82 -15.01 -4.69
CA THR A 530 0.39 -15.35 -4.80
C THR A 530 -0.22 -14.76 -6.07
N LEU A 531 0.12 -13.53 -6.42
CA LEU A 531 -0.32 -12.91 -7.66
C LEU A 531 0.26 -13.59 -8.90
N SER A 532 1.56 -13.89 -8.88
CA SER A 532 2.21 -14.61 -9.98
C SER A 532 1.59 -15.98 -10.25
N GLU A 533 1.25 -16.72 -9.19
CA GLU A 533 0.56 -18.01 -9.30
C GLU A 533 -0.86 -17.84 -9.87
N ARG A 534 -1.58 -16.79 -9.47
CA ARG A 534 -2.92 -16.49 -9.99
C ARG A 534 -2.94 -16.12 -11.45
N PHE A 535 -1.90 -15.44 -11.96
CA PHE A 535 -1.77 -15.11 -13.38
C PHE A 535 -1.41 -16.32 -14.24
N GLY A 536 -1.04 -17.44 -13.61
CA GLY A 536 -0.79 -18.71 -14.26
C GLY A 536 0.59 -18.83 -14.87
N LYS A 537 0.77 -19.95 -15.56
CA LYS A 537 2.04 -20.33 -16.17
C LYS A 537 1.88 -20.44 -17.69
N VAL A 538 2.98 -20.22 -18.39
CA VAL A 538 3.08 -20.35 -19.84
C VAL A 538 4.25 -21.23 -20.22
N LEU A 539 4.11 -21.97 -21.32
CA LEU A 539 5.19 -22.79 -21.86
C LEU A 539 6.23 -21.87 -22.52
N GLN A 540 7.41 -21.80 -21.93
CA GLN A 540 8.57 -21.08 -22.51
C GLN A 540 9.61 -22.05 -23.05
N LYS A 541 10.15 -21.70 -24.23
CA LYS A 541 11.28 -22.42 -24.83
C LYS A 541 12.57 -21.82 -24.30
N ARG A 542 13.28 -22.57 -23.46
CA ARG A 542 14.62 -22.19 -23.01
C ARG A 542 15.67 -22.81 -23.93
N GLN A 543 16.56 -21.96 -24.42
CA GLN A 543 17.74 -22.39 -25.15
C GLN A 543 18.91 -22.46 -24.19
N SER A 544 19.43 -23.66 -23.96
CA SER A 544 20.69 -23.85 -23.23
C SER A 544 21.79 -24.03 -24.26
N ILE A 545 22.78 -23.15 -24.26
CA ILE A 545 23.95 -23.23 -25.14
C ILE A 545 25.11 -23.69 -24.29
N THR A 546 25.55 -24.95 -24.54
CA THR A 546 26.76 -25.48 -23.95
C THR A 546 27.91 -25.30 -24.94
N ILE A 547 28.92 -24.51 -24.57
CA ILE A 547 30.10 -24.25 -25.40
C ILE A 547 31.25 -25.05 -24.82
N ASN A 548 31.62 -26.14 -25.48
CA ASN A 548 32.87 -26.87 -25.24
C ASN A 548 33.93 -26.40 -26.24
N ARG A 549 35.21 -26.61 -25.91
CA ARG A 549 36.34 -26.14 -26.74
C ARG A 549 36.30 -26.59 -28.21
N GLN A 550 35.50 -27.60 -28.54
CA GLN A 550 35.39 -28.14 -29.89
C GLN A 550 33.99 -28.22 -30.48
N ASP A 551 32.93 -28.06 -29.66
CA ASP A 551 31.54 -28.15 -30.14
C ASP A 551 30.59 -27.14 -29.44
N LYS A 552 29.67 -26.58 -30.21
CA LYS A 552 28.50 -25.83 -29.76
C LYS A 552 27.28 -26.73 -29.79
N SER A 553 26.78 -27.16 -28.64
CA SER A 553 25.51 -27.85 -28.59
C SER A 553 24.43 -26.90 -28.06
N THR A 554 23.33 -26.79 -28.80
CA THR A 554 22.16 -26.00 -28.41
C THR A 554 21.04 -26.98 -28.05
N SER A 555 20.64 -27.04 -26.79
CA SER A 555 19.46 -27.80 -26.38
C SER A 555 18.28 -26.83 -26.17
N ILE A 556 17.12 -27.14 -26.74
CA ILE A 556 15.89 -26.40 -26.56
C ILE A 556 15.01 -27.22 -25.63
N ASN A 557 14.87 -26.74 -24.39
CA ASN A 557 13.95 -27.32 -23.42
C ASN A 557 12.69 -26.46 -23.29
N THR A 558 11.53 -27.09 -23.31
CA THR A 558 10.26 -26.42 -23.04
C THR A 558 9.93 -26.58 -21.55
N GLN A 559 9.83 -25.46 -20.82
CA GLN A 559 9.52 -25.46 -19.39
C GLN A 559 8.32 -24.55 -19.12
N MET A 560 7.52 -24.95 -18.11
CA MET A 560 6.41 -24.13 -17.60
C MET A 560 6.96 -23.05 -16.68
N ASP A 561 6.93 -21.80 -17.13
CA ASP A 561 7.34 -20.64 -16.34
C ASP A 561 6.15 -19.76 -16.02
N SER A 562 6.22 -18.95 -14.95
CA SER A 562 5.19 -17.99 -14.61
C SER A 562 5.02 -16.96 -15.73
N LEU A 563 3.79 -16.68 -16.13
CA LEU A 563 3.49 -15.65 -17.15
C LEU A 563 4.02 -14.27 -16.70
N ILE A 564 3.83 -13.92 -15.43
CA ILE A 564 4.42 -12.73 -14.80
C ILE A 564 5.18 -13.21 -13.56
N PRO A 565 6.51 -13.27 -13.60
CA PRO A 565 7.32 -13.69 -12.46
C PRO A 565 7.17 -12.76 -11.25
N PRO A 566 7.30 -13.25 -10.00
CA PRO A 566 7.26 -12.42 -8.79
C PRO A 566 8.28 -11.28 -8.80
N SER A 567 9.45 -11.50 -9.40
CA SER A 567 10.50 -10.49 -9.55
C SER A 567 10.07 -9.29 -10.41
N LYS A 568 9.29 -9.53 -11.48
CA LYS A 568 8.70 -8.46 -12.30
C LYS A 568 7.68 -7.64 -11.51
N ILE A 569 6.83 -8.30 -10.71
CA ILE A 569 5.83 -7.64 -9.86
C ILE A 569 6.52 -6.76 -8.80
N SER A 570 7.58 -7.29 -8.19
CA SER A 570 8.36 -6.56 -7.18
C SER A 570 9.20 -5.41 -7.76
N GLY A 571 9.50 -5.45 -9.04
CA GLY A 571 10.29 -4.44 -9.76
C GLY A 571 9.45 -3.41 -10.54
N LEU A 572 8.11 -3.39 -10.38
CA LEU A 572 7.26 -2.43 -11.07
C LEU A 572 7.57 -0.99 -10.65
N THR A 573 7.58 -0.09 -11.62
CA THR A 573 7.70 1.36 -11.40
C THR A 573 6.32 1.98 -11.19
N GLN A 574 6.27 3.19 -10.65
CA GLN A 574 5.03 3.94 -10.47
C GLN A 574 4.26 4.07 -11.79
N GLY A 575 2.96 3.80 -11.76
CA GLY A 575 2.07 3.83 -12.92
C GLY A 575 2.04 2.51 -13.72
N MET A 576 3.00 1.60 -13.50
CA MET A 576 2.97 0.26 -14.07
C MET A 576 2.14 -0.67 -13.21
N PHE A 577 1.24 -1.40 -13.84
CA PHE A 577 0.35 -2.34 -13.17
C PHE A 577 0.36 -3.70 -13.87
N VAL A 578 0.21 -4.72 -13.06
CA VAL A 578 -0.11 -6.09 -13.49
C VAL A 578 -1.47 -6.48 -12.95
N GLY A 579 -2.17 -7.33 -13.63
CA GLY A 579 -3.46 -7.77 -13.14
C GLY A 579 -4.23 -8.65 -14.11
N SER A 580 -5.47 -8.88 -13.72
CA SER A 580 -6.44 -9.63 -14.53
C SER A 580 -7.83 -9.01 -14.41
N VAL A 581 -8.58 -9.05 -15.50
CA VAL A 581 -9.98 -8.60 -15.56
C VAL A 581 -10.90 -9.73 -15.96
N SER A 582 -12.15 -9.66 -15.51
CA SER A 582 -13.19 -10.62 -15.84
C SER A 582 -14.09 -10.10 -16.95
N ASP A 583 -14.44 -10.97 -17.87
CA ASP A 583 -15.40 -10.72 -18.93
C ASP A 583 -16.85 -11.09 -18.55
N ASN A 584 -17.78 -10.77 -19.45
CA ASN A 584 -19.17 -11.17 -19.45
C ASN A 584 -19.44 -12.14 -20.62
N PHE A 585 -20.65 -12.69 -20.65
CA PHE A 585 -21.11 -13.47 -21.80
C PHE A 585 -21.22 -12.63 -23.08
N ASP A 586 -21.63 -11.38 -22.93
CA ASP A 586 -21.88 -10.45 -24.03
C ASP A 586 -20.60 -9.72 -24.48
N GLU A 587 -19.68 -9.44 -23.55
CA GLU A 587 -18.41 -8.78 -23.84
C GLU A 587 -17.23 -9.69 -23.46
N ARG A 588 -16.72 -10.40 -24.44
CA ARG A 588 -15.55 -11.26 -24.26
C ARG A 588 -14.24 -10.45 -24.38
N ILE A 589 -13.41 -10.59 -23.36
CA ILE A 589 -12.05 -10.05 -23.33
C ILE A 589 -11.09 -11.16 -23.76
N GLU A 590 -10.38 -10.96 -24.85
CA GLU A 590 -9.44 -11.97 -25.35
C GLU A 590 -8.20 -12.05 -24.47
N GLN A 591 -7.67 -10.91 -24.05
CA GLN A 591 -6.48 -10.81 -23.24
C GLN A 591 -6.85 -10.29 -21.84
N LYS A 592 -7.20 -11.21 -20.94
CA LYS A 592 -7.66 -10.88 -19.57
C LYS A 592 -6.56 -10.44 -18.64
N ILE A 593 -5.31 -10.87 -18.88
CA ILE A 593 -4.15 -10.56 -18.06
C ILE A 593 -3.40 -9.40 -18.70
N PHE A 594 -2.97 -8.46 -17.89
CA PHE A 594 -2.24 -7.29 -18.36
C PHE A 594 -0.96 -7.03 -17.57
N HIS A 595 0.01 -6.42 -18.23
CA HIS A 595 1.24 -5.85 -17.68
C HIS A 595 1.53 -4.57 -18.47
N ALA A 596 1.00 -3.46 -17.98
CA ALA A 596 1.00 -2.21 -18.73
C ALA A 596 1.12 -1.00 -17.81
N GLU A 597 1.54 0.11 -18.39
CA GLU A 597 1.44 1.41 -17.78
C GLU A 597 0.04 1.99 -18.04
N ILE A 598 -0.63 2.40 -16.98
CA ILE A 598 -1.91 3.13 -17.10
C ILE A 598 -1.60 4.57 -17.47
N VAL A 599 -2.13 5.01 -18.61
CA VAL A 599 -1.90 6.36 -19.14
C VAL A 599 -2.86 7.33 -18.46
N VAL A 600 -2.32 8.22 -17.64
CA VAL A 600 -3.09 9.31 -17.01
C VAL A 600 -2.67 10.63 -17.66
N ASP A 601 -3.64 11.41 -18.09
CA ASP A 601 -3.41 12.77 -18.58
C ASP A 601 -3.19 13.70 -17.38
N ASN A 602 -1.91 13.87 -17.02
CA ASN A 602 -1.52 14.65 -15.85
C ASN A 602 -1.89 16.14 -15.97
N GLU A 603 -1.88 16.71 -17.17
CA GLU A 603 -2.24 18.11 -17.40
C GLU A 603 -3.75 18.31 -17.16
N LYS A 604 -4.56 17.40 -17.70
CA LYS A 604 -6.01 17.41 -17.48
C LYS A 604 -6.35 17.21 -16.02
N VAL A 605 -5.74 16.23 -15.34
CA VAL A 605 -5.97 15.99 -13.90
C VAL A 605 -5.55 17.20 -13.06
N ALA A 606 -4.42 17.82 -13.36
CA ALA A 606 -3.97 19.02 -12.64
C ALA A 606 -4.93 20.20 -12.85
N ALA A 607 -5.44 20.38 -14.08
CA ALA A 607 -6.43 21.42 -14.39
C ALA A 607 -7.77 21.15 -13.66
N GLU A 608 -8.25 19.91 -13.68
CA GLU A 608 -9.44 19.49 -12.93
C GLU A 608 -9.28 19.76 -11.43
N THR A 609 -8.16 19.33 -10.84
CA THR A 609 -7.90 19.50 -9.40
C THR A 609 -7.85 20.96 -8.99
N LYS A 610 -7.30 21.84 -9.82
CA LYS A 610 -7.31 23.30 -9.58
C LYS A 610 -8.72 23.89 -9.63
N ALA A 611 -9.60 23.30 -10.42
CA ALA A 611 -10.98 23.75 -10.58
C ALA A 611 -11.93 23.20 -9.49
N TYR A 612 -11.47 22.25 -8.66
CA TYR A 612 -12.30 21.63 -7.63
C TYR A 612 -12.75 22.65 -6.59
N LYS A 613 -14.05 22.60 -6.33
CA LYS A 613 -14.67 23.34 -5.23
C LYS A 613 -14.50 22.53 -3.94
N PRO A 614 -14.23 23.18 -2.81
CA PRO A 614 -14.20 22.50 -1.52
C PRO A 614 -15.57 21.93 -1.17
N ILE A 615 -15.57 20.87 -0.37
CA ILE A 615 -16.80 20.31 0.20
C ILE A 615 -17.52 21.47 0.96
N PRO A 616 -18.82 21.69 0.70
CA PRO A 616 -19.54 22.81 1.29
C PRO A 616 -19.61 22.70 2.81
N VAL A 617 -19.84 23.84 3.46
CA VAL A 617 -20.23 23.87 4.87
C VAL A 617 -21.66 23.33 4.95
N ILE A 618 -21.88 22.32 5.77
CA ILE A 618 -23.17 21.63 5.95
C ILE A 618 -23.94 22.28 7.11
N THR A 619 -23.28 22.39 8.26
CA THR A 619 -23.85 23.00 9.46
C THR A 619 -23.20 24.34 9.71
N ASP A 620 -24.00 25.39 9.71
CA ASP A 620 -23.56 26.71 10.14
C ASP A 620 -23.65 26.80 11.67
N PHE A 621 -22.51 26.97 12.31
CA PHE A 621 -22.40 27.14 13.77
C PHE A 621 -22.25 28.60 14.18
N THR A 622 -22.65 29.52 13.32
CA THR A 622 -22.57 30.96 13.60
C THR A 622 -23.83 31.41 14.33
N ASP A 623 -23.70 32.17 15.41
CA ASP A 623 -24.84 32.80 16.10
C ASP A 623 -25.36 34.04 15.33
N GLU A 624 -26.47 34.64 15.82
CA GLU A 624 -27.07 35.79 15.22
C GLU A 624 -26.12 37.02 15.17
N ASN A 625 -25.04 37.01 15.95
CA ASN A 625 -24.03 38.08 16.03
C ASN A 625 -22.81 37.77 15.14
N GLY A 626 -22.82 36.67 14.39
CA GLY A 626 -21.68 36.25 13.56
C GLY A 626 -20.54 35.58 14.31
N LYS A 627 -20.75 35.18 15.59
CA LYS A 627 -19.75 34.51 16.40
C LYS A 627 -19.83 32.99 16.17
N ASP A 628 -18.67 32.37 16.07
CA ASP A 628 -18.52 30.89 16.01
C ASP A 628 -18.88 30.23 17.35
N CYS A 629 -19.96 29.45 17.36
CA CYS A 629 -20.50 28.74 18.50
C CYS A 629 -20.34 27.21 18.39
N MET A 630 -19.55 26.70 17.42
CA MET A 630 -19.40 25.26 17.17
C MET A 630 -19.06 24.49 18.45
N ARG A 631 -18.06 24.93 19.19
CA ARG A 631 -17.64 24.27 20.42
C ARG A 631 -18.77 24.17 21.46
N ASP A 632 -19.48 25.26 21.65
CA ASP A 632 -20.54 25.36 22.66
C ASP A 632 -21.75 24.48 22.28
N MET A 633 -22.14 24.48 21.00
CA MET A 633 -23.23 23.65 20.50
C MET A 633 -22.91 22.16 20.59
N ILE A 634 -21.69 21.75 20.21
CA ILE A 634 -21.23 20.36 20.29
C ILE A 634 -21.16 19.89 21.75
N HIS A 635 -20.63 20.71 22.65
CA HIS A 635 -20.61 20.41 24.09
C HIS A 635 -22.00 20.38 24.71
N SER A 636 -22.91 21.28 24.27
CA SER A 636 -24.30 21.25 24.69
C SER A 636 -24.99 19.95 24.31
N ASN A 637 -24.81 19.49 23.04
CA ASN A 637 -25.33 18.21 22.58
C ASN A 637 -24.76 17.03 23.41
N TYR A 638 -23.44 17.04 23.66
CA TYR A 638 -22.78 16.02 24.48
C TYR A 638 -23.37 15.96 25.90
N ASN A 639 -23.56 17.09 26.55
CA ASN A 639 -24.16 17.17 27.90
C ASN A 639 -25.63 16.78 27.88
N ARG A 640 -26.40 17.18 26.85
CA ARG A 640 -27.79 16.78 26.66
C ARG A 640 -27.96 15.29 26.65
N ILE A 641 -27.15 14.57 25.85
CA ILE A 641 -27.21 13.10 25.77
C ILE A 641 -26.91 12.45 27.14
N LYS A 642 -25.96 12.98 27.88
CA LYS A 642 -25.64 12.48 29.25
C LYS A 642 -26.79 12.67 30.21
N GLU A 643 -27.47 13.82 30.16
CA GLU A 643 -28.62 14.09 31.03
C GLU A 643 -29.84 13.24 30.61
N GLU A 644 -30.08 13.08 29.31
CA GLU A 644 -31.12 12.18 28.77
C GLU A 644 -30.93 10.75 29.28
N VAL A 645 -29.72 10.21 29.21
CA VAL A 645 -29.44 8.85 29.74
C VAL A 645 -29.61 8.78 31.26
N LYS A 646 -29.22 9.81 32.01
CA LYS A 646 -29.51 9.86 33.46
C LYS A 646 -31.01 9.84 33.75
N GLN A 647 -31.78 10.58 32.97
CA GLN A 647 -33.21 10.63 33.12
C GLN A 647 -33.87 9.29 32.78
N ILE A 648 -33.46 8.65 31.65
CA ILE A 648 -33.91 7.30 31.27
C ILE A 648 -33.71 6.32 32.45
N VAL A 649 -32.51 6.29 33.01
CA VAL A 649 -32.19 5.40 34.11
C VAL A 649 -33.08 5.69 35.32
N LYS A 650 -33.28 6.96 35.67
CA LYS A 650 -34.12 7.37 36.79
C LYS A 650 -35.60 6.98 36.61
N ASP A 651 -36.13 7.21 35.42
CA ASP A 651 -37.52 6.92 35.08
C ASP A 651 -37.79 5.41 35.05
N GLU A 652 -36.88 4.64 34.48
CA GLU A 652 -36.99 3.18 34.45
C GLU A 652 -36.87 2.55 35.85
N LEU A 653 -35.94 3.00 36.69
CA LEU A 653 -35.84 2.52 38.07
C LEU A 653 -37.10 2.87 38.87
N ALA A 654 -37.69 4.05 38.65
CA ALA A 654 -38.95 4.41 39.25
C ALA A 654 -40.11 3.54 38.74
N ARG A 655 -40.17 3.24 37.44
CA ARG A 655 -41.12 2.29 36.84
C ARG A 655 -41.03 0.92 37.52
N ILE A 656 -39.80 0.37 37.62
CA ILE A 656 -39.55 -0.96 38.22
C ILE A 656 -39.92 -0.94 39.70
N ALA A 657 -39.65 0.13 40.45
CA ALA A 657 -39.99 0.23 41.87
C ALA A 657 -41.52 0.27 42.12
N ASN A 658 -42.27 0.84 41.19
CA ASN A 658 -43.73 0.97 41.29
C ASN A 658 -44.52 -0.24 40.71
N ASP A 659 -43.85 -1.16 40.02
CA ASP A 659 -44.47 -2.39 39.48
C ASP A 659 -44.26 -3.56 40.45
N GLU A 660 -45.36 -4.10 40.99
CA GLU A 660 -45.33 -5.22 41.92
C GLU A 660 -44.63 -6.46 41.36
N ASN A 661 -44.70 -6.68 40.04
CA ASN A 661 -44.09 -7.83 39.39
C ASN A 661 -42.58 -7.63 39.14
N LEU A 662 -42.11 -6.41 39.10
CA LEU A 662 -40.71 -6.07 38.75
C LEU A 662 -39.89 -5.59 39.95
N SER A 663 -40.54 -5.16 41.03
CA SER A 663 -39.87 -4.57 42.24
C SER A 663 -38.81 -5.50 42.87
N HIS A 664 -38.95 -6.81 42.68
CA HIS A 664 -37.98 -7.81 43.15
C HIS A 664 -36.61 -7.66 42.46
N LEU A 665 -36.55 -7.07 41.24
CA LEU A 665 -35.31 -6.84 40.50
C LEU A 665 -34.39 -5.77 41.16
N LEU A 666 -34.96 -4.92 42.01
CA LEU A 666 -34.21 -3.88 42.75
C LEU A 666 -33.68 -4.40 44.09
N GLN A 667 -34.16 -5.55 44.57
CA GLN A 667 -33.72 -6.14 45.85
C GLN A 667 -32.40 -6.87 45.66
N LYS A 668 -31.32 -6.34 46.23
CA LYS A 668 -30.06 -7.11 46.39
C LYS A 668 -30.35 -8.26 47.34
N LYS A 669 -30.15 -9.49 46.90
CA LYS A 669 -29.99 -10.63 47.79
C LYS A 669 -28.60 -10.62 48.44
#